data_fc6c2a267782e40ba619967a66b3185d
#
_entry.id   fc6c2a267782e40ba619967a66b3185d
#
_cell.length_a   1.000
_cell.length_b   1.000
_cell.length_c   1.000
_cell.angle_alpha   90.00
_cell.angle_beta   90.00
_cell.angle_gamma   90.00
#
_symmetry.space_group_name_H-M   'P 1'
#
loop_
_entity.id
_entity.type
_entity.pdbx_description
1 polymer ?
#
loop_
_entity_poly.entity_id
_entity_poly.type
_entity_poly.pdbx_seq_one_letter_code
_entity_poly.pdbx_strand_id
1 'polypeptide(L)'
;MRLTLSELKKKISKLIPKSVDYEVDVEAGSIAIVTNQPEAFSGSGDNLTVRIAKTIKRRVVIRPHPDLLADEAAVHDAVARLIPVEAEVRKTWLDPALSQITLECDDPSAAVGPKGSNIRALRDEIGWLVDVVRAPAIESRTQHDIRRYRKEMAGDRKSLLRKFGTRIYRPPRPGEPWVRVTALGSYREVGRAMHLVTTNESKVLVDCGAKPTTNRSEVEPFFTAPELLPLDNLDAIVITHAHIDHIGMLPVLFKYGYRGPVYCTPPTRDLMTLLQIDYIKVAQAEGNESPYSKADIQECIKHVVDVNWGDKTDISPDIKMTMENAGHILGSSSVYMQVGEGKGEHKLLFSGDIKYEKSWLFDAATVRFPKVETLVIESTYGGPQDIQPTRQQASQELQDLIQDALGRGGKIFCPVFAVGRSQEVMIAIDQLFKSGSVKPVTVWLDGMISEATAIHSSHPNFLNRDLRRKMLKGGTENPFNSSWFKQVDSREQRDTILLDPSPCIVLATSGMMTGGPIVEYFKHWAPEPGNTLCFVGYQASGTLGRRLQQGHAQVPLMDKGQTLMIDIRCNMVTIDGFSGHSDRNQLFDYVSALNPTPRKIICHHGDPQTCNAFRQGLRERFRVQTYAPANLETLRLT
;
A
#
# COMPACT_ATOMS: atom_id res chain seq x y z
N MET A 1 29.09 -14.53 6.71
CA MET A 1 29.49 -13.94 8.00
C MET A 1 29.02 -12.48 8.00
N ARG A 2 28.22 -12.13 8.97
CA ARG A 2 27.65 -10.79 9.10
C ARG A 2 28.76 -9.78 9.40
N LEU A 3 28.78 -8.67 8.67
CA LEU A 3 29.78 -7.63 8.82
C LEU A 3 29.24 -6.54 9.75
N THR A 4 30.05 -6.15 10.73
CA THR A 4 29.81 -4.95 11.53
C THR A 4 30.06 -3.69 10.71
N LEU A 5 29.59 -2.55 11.17
CA LEU A 5 29.83 -1.26 10.48
C LEU A 5 31.32 -0.98 10.31
N SER A 6 32.13 -1.30 11.32
CA SER A 6 33.60 -1.13 11.25
C SER A 6 34.25 -1.99 10.16
N GLU A 7 33.83 -3.25 10.05
CA GLU A 7 34.33 -4.15 9.00
C GLU A 7 33.86 -3.72 7.60
N LEU A 8 32.63 -3.21 7.48
CA LEU A 8 32.12 -2.62 6.23
C LEU A 8 32.96 -1.42 5.82
N LYS A 9 33.21 -0.47 6.73
CA LYS A 9 34.08 0.70 6.49
C LYS A 9 35.46 0.28 6.01
N LYS A 10 36.08 -0.72 6.67
CA LYS A 10 37.40 -1.27 6.29
C LYS A 10 37.42 -1.92 4.91
N LYS A 11 36.31 -2.58 4.50
CA LYS A 11 36.21 -3.15 3.15
C LYS A 11 36.03 -2.08 2.09
N ILE A 12 35.22 -1.07 2.37
CA ILE A 12 34.94 0.06 1.46
C ILE A 12 36.22 0.87 1.24
N SER A 13 36.98 1.18 2.29
CA SER A 13 38.22 1.95 2.19
C SER A 13 39.30 1.30 1.30
N LYS A 14 39.26 -0.01 1.10
CA LYS A 14 40.16 -0.72 0.19
C LYS A 14 39.78 -0.61 -1.29
N LEU A 15 38.56 -0.18 -1.58
CA LEU A 15 38.02 -0.11 -2.94
C LEU A 15 38.02 1.30 -3.51
N ILE A 16 37.91 2.31 -2.65
CA ILE A 16 37.87 3.73 -3.06
C ILE A 16 39.31 4.24 -3.23
N PRO A 17 39.62 4.92 -4.35
CA PRO A 17 40.92 5.55 -4.57
C PRO A 17 41.27 6.56 -3.46
N LYS A 18 42.54 6.65 -3.09
CA LYS A 18 43.03 7.57 -2.03
C LYS A 18 42.83 9.07 -2.39
N SER A 19 42.62 9.37 -3.68
CA SER A 19 42.36 10.72 -4.18
C SER A 19 40.92 11.19 -3.97
N VAL A 20 40.02 10.29 -3.62
CA VAL A 20 38.60 10.61 -3.40
C VAL A 20 38.35 10.86 -1.92
N ASP A 21 37.83 12.04 -1.61
CA ASP A 21 37.37 12.36 -0.24
C ASP A 21 35.95 11.84 -0.02
N TYR A 22 35.76 11.09 1.08
CA TYR A 22 34.48 10.47 1.40
C TYR A 22 34.32 10.14 2.88
N GLU A 23 33.07 10.13 3.32
CA GLU A 23 32.64 9.59 4.60
C GLU A 23 31.68 8.41 4.38
N VAL A 24 31.80 7.36 5.20
CA VAL A 24 30.86 6.23 5.19
C VAL A 24 29.90 6.36 6.36
N ASP A 25 28.63 6.54 6.03
CA ASP A 25 27.53 6.61 6.98
C ASP A 25 26.49 5.49 6.70
N VAL A 26 25.43 5.44 7.48
CA VAL A 26 24.33 4.48 7.32
C VAL A 26 23.00 5.22 7.24
N GLU A 27 22.15 4.79 6.30
CA GLU A 27 20.80 5.29 6.14
C GLU A 27 19.83 4.10 6.16
N ALA A 28 19.27 3.80 7.34
CA ALA A 28 18.47 2.58 7.54
C ALA A 28 19.26 1.36 7.02
N GLY A 29 18.71 0.55 6.11
CA GLY A 29 19.37 -0.63 5.53
C GLY A 29 20.43 -0.36 4.47
N SER A 30 20.69 0.91 4.11
CA SER A 30 21.66 1.29 3.09
C SER A 30 22.97 1.80 3.69
N ILE A 31 24.09 1.55 2.99
CA ILE A 31 25.36 2.20 3.28
C ILE A 31 25.45 3.46 2.43
N ALA A 32 25.52 4.61 3.08
CA ALA A 32 25.67 5.90 2.43
C ALA A 32 27.15 6.27 2.33
N ILE A 33 27.60 6.64 1.15
CA ILE A 33 28.92 7.22 0.91
C ILE A 33 28.69 8.70 0.60
N VAL A 34 29.06 9.56 1.55
CA VAL A 34 28.98 11.02 1.43
C VAL A 34 30.28 11.52 0.85
N THR A 35 30.24 12.30 -0.23
CA THR A 35 31.47 12.71 -0.94
C THR A 35 31.32 14.07 -1.62
N ASN A 36 32.44 14.77 -1.76
CA ASN A 36 32.55 15.98 -2.58
C ASN A 36 32.75 15.67 -4.08
N GLN A 37 32.92 14.38 -4.45
CA GLN A 37 33.22 13.92 -5.80
C GLN A 37 32.24 12.78 -6.20
N PRO A 38 30.92 13.04 -6.28
CA PRO A 38 29.93 12.00 -6.57
C PRO A 38 30.13 11.37 -7.96
N GLU A 39 30.69 12.10 -8.91
CA GLU A 39 31.02 11.64 -10.27
C GLU A 39 32.04 10.49 -10.28
N ALA A 40 32.96 10.43 -9.30
CA ALA A 40 33.94 9.35 -9.17
C ALA A 40 33.28 7.97 -8.96
N PHE A 41 32.02 7.96 -8.53
CA PHE A 41 31.24 6.74 -8.24
C PHE A 41 30.33 6.31 -9.40
N SER A 42 30.14 7.16 -10.45
CA SER A 42 29.12 6.99 -11.49
C SER A 42 29.66 6.76 -12.90
N GLY A 43 30.93 6.39 -13.07
CA GLY A 43 31.59 6.22 -14.37
C GLY A 43 30.96 5.14 -15.29
N SER A 44 31.07 5.35 -16.60
CA SER A 44 30.43 4.52 -17.64
C SER A 44 31.09 3.13 -17.90
N GLY A 45 32.13 2.77 -17.16
CA GLY A 45 32.82 1.48 -17.32
C GLY A 45 32.80 0.65 -16.03
N ASP A 46 33.75 0.87 -15.13
CA ASP A 46 33.84 0.19 -13.83
C ASP A 46 33.12 1.06 -12.77
N ASN A 47 31.79 0.92 -12.68
CA ASN A 47 30.99 1.69 -11.73
C ASN A 47 31.37 1.31 -10.30
N LEU A 48 32.09 2.22 -9.62
CA LEU A 48 32.61 2.01 -8.28
C LEU A 48 31.52 1.68 -7.26
N THR A 49 30.33 2.30 -7.37
CA THR A 49 29.16 2.01 -6.54
C THR A 49 28.75 0.54 -6.65
N VAL A 50 28.66 0.01 -7.88
CA VAL A 50 28.30 -1.39 -8.14
C VAL A 50 29.37 -2.34 -7.60
N ARG A 51 30.65 -2.02 -7.77
CA ARG A 51 31.76 -2.80 -7.26
C ARG A 51 31.76 -2.87 -5.73
N ILE A 52 31.52 -1.74 -5.07
CA ILE A 52 31.39 -1.69 -3.61
C ILE A 52 30.20 -2.53 -3.17
N ALA A 53 29.01 -2.31 -3.74
CA ALA A 53 27.79 -3.02 -3.38
C ALA A 53 27.93 -4.55 -3.54
N LYS A 54 28.55 -5.02 -4.64
CA LYS A 54 28.87 -6.45 -4.85
C LYS A 54 29.83 -7.01 -3.79
N THR A 55 30.85 -6.24 -3.40
CA THR A 55 31.87 -6.67 -2.43
C THR A 55 31.31 -6.77 -1.02
N ILE A 56 30.55 -5.78 -0.59
CA ILE A 56 29.97 -5.75 0.77
C ILE A 56 28.62 -6.49 0.84
N LYS A 57 27.99 -6.80 -0.32
CA LYS A 57 26.67 -7.43 -0.44
C LYS A 57 25.58 -6.64 0.31
N ARG A 58 25.62 -5.33 0.19
CA ARG A 58 24.66 -4.37 0.78
C ARG A 58 24.29 -3.33 -0.25
N ARG A 59 23.11 -2.69 -0.05
CA ARG A 59 22.71 -1.52 -0.82
C ARG A 59 23.65 -0.37 -0.50
N VAL A 60 24.16 0.29 -1.55
CA VAL A 60 25.03 1.45 -1.46
C VAL A 60 24.34 2.63 -2.13
N VAL A 61 24.32 3.76 -1.45
CA VAL A 61 23.81 5.04 -2.00
C VAL A 61 24.95 6.06 -1.92
N ILE A 62 25.09 6.86 -2.99
CA ILE A 62 26.04 7.95 -3.01
C ILE A 62 25.28 9.22 -2.64
N ARG A 63 25.81 9.98 -1.69
CA ARG A 63 25.24 11.26 -1.26
C ARG A 63 26.26 12.39 -1.51
N PRO A 64 25.86 13.45 -2.20
CA PRO A 64 26.66 14.67 -2.27
C PRO A 64 26.90 15.21 -0.85
N HIS A 65 28.10 15.77 -0.62
CA HIS A 65 28.37 16.46 0.65
C HIS A 65 27.42 17.66 0.79
N PRO A 66 26.92 17.97 2.00
CA PRO A 66 25.98 19.08 2.21
C PRO A 66 26.49 20.44 1.68
N ASP A 67 27.79 20.68 1.71
CA ASP A 67 28.41 21.92 1.23
C ASP A 67 28.32 22.10 -0.31
N LEU A 68 28.01 21.04 -1.04
CA LEU A 68 27.79 21.10 -2.50
C LEU A 68 26.34 21.46 -2.87
N LEU A 69 25.41 21.37 -1.92
CA LEU A 69 24.00 21.53 -2.20
C LEU A 69 23.64 23.01 -2.34
N ALA A 70 23.18 23.40 -3.52
CA ALA A 70 22.61 24.71 -3.76
C ALA A 70 21.36 24.93 -2.88
N ASP A 71 21.11 26.17 -2.49
CA ASP A 71 19.88 26.53 -1.80
C ASP A 71 18.64 26.40 -2.72
N GLU A 72 17.46 26.50 -2.15
CA GLU A 72 16.21 26.28 -2.88
C GLU A 72 16.01 27.28 -4.02
N ALA A 73 16.39 28.55 -3.85
CA ALA A 73 16.26 29.59 -4.87
C ALA A 73 17.18 29.27 -6.06
N ALA A 74 18.44 28.94 -5.81
CA ALA A 74 19.40 28.53 -6.83
C ALA A 74 18.96 27.24 -7.56
N VAL A 75 18.33 26.28 -6.85
CA VAL A 75 17.75 25.08 -7.48
C VAL A 75 16.64 25.47 -8.47
N HIS A 76 15.71 26.35 -8.08
CA HIS A 76 14.63 26.79 -8.98
C HIS A 76 15.17 27.54 -10.19
N ASP A 77 16.15 28.42 -10.02
CA ASP A 77 16.79 29.17 -11.12
C ASP A 77 17.53 28.24 -12.08
N ALA A 78 18.26 27.25 -11.57
CA ALA A 78 18.96 26.26 -12.40
C ALA A 78 17.96 25.38 -13.18
N VAL A 79 16.87 24.93 -12.55
CA VAL A 79 15.80 24.17 -13.22
C VAL A 79 15.20 24.98 -14.36
N ALA A 80 14.84 26.25 -14.12
CA ALA A 80 14.24 27.12 -15.12
C ALA A 80 15.20 27.39 -16.33
N ARG A 81 16.51 27.36 -16.12
CA ARG A 81 17.50 27.63 -17.14
C ARG A 81 17.98 26.39 -17.90
N LEU A 82 18.15 25.25 -17.20
CA LEU A 82 18.77 24.04 -17.76
C LEU A 82 17.77 23.01 -18.28
N ILE A 83 16.54 23.03 -17.76
CA ILE A 83 15.52 22.11 -18.23
C ILE A 83 14.72 22.79 -19.34
N PRO A 84 14.60 22.18 -20.55
CA PRO A 84 13.85 22.74 -21.65
C PRO A 84 12.39 23.04 -21.28
N VAL A 85 11.85 24.14 -21.83
CA VAL A 85 10.45 24.57 -21.59
C VAL A 85 9.46 23.49 -22.01
N GLU A 86 9.79 22.72 -23.04
CA GLU A 86 8.99 21.60 -23.57
C GLU A 86 8.80 20.47 -22.53
N ALA A 87 9.63 20.42 -21.51
CA ALA A 87 9.46 19.48 -20.40
C ALA A 87 8.24 19.83 -19.52
N GLU A 88 7.81 21.09 -19.55
CA GLU A 88 6.69 21.60 -18.72
C GLU A 88 6.81 21.17 -17.26
N VAL A 89 7.89 21.63 -16.59
CA VAL A 89 8.11 21.34 -15.17
C VAL A 89 7.03 22.03 -14.35
N ARG A 90 6.14 21.24 -13.74
CA ARG A 90 5.05 21.76 -12.93
C ARG A 90 5.46 22.04 -11.48
N LYS A 91 6.29 21.15 -10.91
CA LYS A 91 6.75 21.24 -9.51
C LYS A 91 8.16 20.70 -9.33
N THR A 92 8.89 21.32 -8.42
CA THR A 92 10.19 20.85 -7.94
C THR A 92 10.09 20.57 -6.44
N TRP A 93 10.30 19.32 -6.06
CA TRP A 93 10.21 18.86 -4.67
C TRP A 93 11.61 18.59 -4.13
N LEU A 94 11.93 19.17 -2.97
CA LEU A 94 13.18 18.94 -2.28
C LEU A 94 12.98 17.96 -1.11
N ASP A 95 13.83 16.92 -1.02
CA ASP A 95 13.99 16.07 0.17
C ASP A 95 15.43 16.23 0.71
N PRO A 96 15.68 17.19 1.60
CA PRO A 96 17.02 17.45 2.10
C PRO A 96 17.58 16.30 2.95
N ALA A 97 16.74 15.46 3.52
CA ALA A 97 17.19 14.28 4.27
C ALA A 97 17.95 13.28 3.38
N LEU A 98 17.58 13.22 2.09
CA LEU A 98 18.18 12.33 1.09
C LEU A 98 19.06 13.07 0.09
N SER A 99 19.28 14.40 0.22
CA SER A 99 19.96 15.24 -0.76
C SER A 99 19.41 15.05 -2.19
N GLN A 100 18.08 14.99 -2.32
CA GLN A 100 17.40 14.66 -3.57
C GLN A 100 16.33 15.68 -3.91
N ILE A 101 16.23 16.02 -5.20
CA ILE A 101 15.09 16.74 -5.77
C ILE A 101 14.29 15.82 -6.70
N THR A 102 12.99 16.06 -6.79
CA THR A 102 12.11 15.40 -7.75
C THR A 102 11.46 16.47 -8.63
N LEU A 103 11.68 16.37 -9.94
CA LEU A 103 11.02 17.21 -10.95
C LEU A 103 9.75 16.50 -11.43
N GLU A 104 8.60 17.13 -11.22
CA GLU A 104 7.33 16.72 -11.81
C GLU A 104 7.11 17.49 -13.11
N CYS A 105 7.09 16.79 -14.23
CA CYS A 105 6.97 17.39 -15.57
C CYS A 105 6.02 16.60 -16.47
N ASP A 106 5.43 17.30 -17.44
CA ASP A 106 4.51 16.67 -18.40
C ASP A 106 5.27 15.82 -19.41
N ASP A 107 6.50 16.22 -19.80
CA ASP A 107 7.40 15.38 -20.58
C ASP A 107 8.71 15.07 -19.82
N PRO A 108 8.77 13.94 -19.10
CA PRO A 108 9.99 13.48 -18.45
C PRO A 108 11.16 13.24 -19.41
N SER A 109 10.87 12.89 -20.67
CA SER A 109 11.92 12.61 -21.66
C SER A 109 12.65 13.88 -22.08
N ALA A 110 11.89 14.96 -22.29
CA ALA A 110 12.44 16.28 -22.56
C ALA A 110 13.26 16.80 -21.36
N ALA A 111 12.76 16.60 -20.13
CA ALA A 111 13.51 16.98 -18.92
C ALA A 111 14.84 16.22 -18.79
N VAL A 112 14.84 14.91 -19.04
CA VAL A 112 16.05 14.07 -18.95
C VAL A 112 17.07 14.44 -20.04
N GLY A 113 16.60 14.74 -21.25
CA GLY A 113 17.44 15.07 -22.40
C GLY A 113 18.20 13.87 -22.99
N PRO A 114 18.87 14.06 -24.15
CA PRO A 114 19.60 13.01 -24.83
C PRO A 114 20.67 12.36 -23.94
N LYS A 115 20.55 11.04 -23.75
CA LYS A 115 21.44 10.27 -22.83
C LYS A 115 21.55 10.88 -21.42
N GLY A 116 20.54 11.61 -20.95
CA GLY A 116 20.52 12.22 -19.62
C GLY A 116 21.36 13.48 -19.48
N SER A 117 21.60 14.22 -20.59
CA SER A 117 22.45 15.41 -20.60
C SER A 117 21.95 16.51 -19.67
N ASN A 118 20.63 16.79 -19.70
CA ASN A 118 20.05 17.90 -18.94
C ASN A 118 20.12 17.63 -17.43
N ILE A 119 19.81 16.40 -17.04
CA ILE A 119 19.86 16.00 -15.63
C ILE A 119 21.29 15.97 -15.09
N ARG A 120 22.29 15.59 -15.93
CA ARG A 120 23.69 15.68 -15.51
C ARG A 120 24.11 17.14 -15.32
N ALA A 121 23.81 18.01 -16.29
CA ALA A 121 24.14 19.43 -16.18
C ALA A 121 23.49 20.08 -14.96
N LEU A 122 22.21 19.77 -14.71
CA LEU A 122 21.49 20.25 -13.54
C LEU A 122 22.15 19.75 -12.25
N ARG A 123 22.41 18.44 -12.13
CA ARG A 123 23.05 17.85 -10.94
C ARG A 123 24.43 18.44 -10.68
N ASP A 124 25.23 18.62 -11.74
CA ASP A 124 26.60 19.13 -11.63
C ASP A 124 26.61 20.59 -11.16
N GLU A 125 25.56 21.36 -11.47
CA GLU A 125 25.43 22.75 -11.03
C GLU A 125 24.86 22.87 -9.60
N ILE A 126 23.78 22.13 -9.27
CA ILE A 126 23.10 22.31 -7.98
C ILE A 126 23.61 21.38 -6.87
N GLY A 127 24.38 20.35 -7.22
CA GLY A 127 24.88 19.34 -6.27
C GLY A 127 23.88 18.32 -5.77
N TRP A 128 22.58 18.44 -6.11
CA TRP A 128 21.52 17.53 -5.66
C TRP A 128 21.39 16.31 -6.56
N LEU A 129 20.97 15.19 -5.99
CA LEU A 129 20.46 14.06 -6.77
C LEU A 129 19.13 14.44 -7.42
N VAL A 130 19.00 14.17 -8.71
CA VAL A 130 17.81 14.57 -9.47
C VAL A 130 17.05 13.35 -9.92
N ASP A 131 15.78 13.28 -9.54
CA ASP A 131 14.79 12.33 -10.04
C ASP A 131 13.76 13.06 -10.89
N VAL A 132 13.28 12.41 -11.96
CA VAL A 132 12.30 13.00 -12.89
C VAL A 132 11.11 12.07 -12.98
N VAL A 133 9.94 12.61 -12.70
CA VAL A 133 8.68 11.87 -12.76
C VAL A 133 7.66 12.62 -13.62
N ARG A 134 6.73 11.89 -14.22
CA ARG A 134 5.61 12.52 -14.89
C ARG A 134 4.71 13.19 -13.87
N ALA A 135 4.29 14.43 -14.16
CA ALA A 135 3.30 15.13 -13.36
C ALA A 135 1.97 14.33 -13.34
N PRO A 136 1.35 14.15 -12.17
CA PRO A 136 0.08 13.43 -12.08
C PRO A 136 -1.04 14.20 -12.79
N ALA A 137 -1.92 13.49 -13.47
CA ALA A 137 -3.08 14.09 -14.14
C ALA A 137 -4.09 14.71 -13.16
N ILE A 138 -4.13 14.17 -11.94
CA ILE A 138 -4.94 14.67 -10.83
C ILE A 138 -3.99 14.87 -9.64
N GLU A 139 -3.95 16.08 -9.11
CA GLU A 139 -3.10 16.41 -7.96
C GLU A 139 -3.68 15.89 -6.64
N SER A 140 -2.82 15.29 -5.81
CA SER A 140 -3.18 14.81 -4.48
C SER A 140 -2.74 15.82 -3.40
N ARG A 141 -3.68 16.26 -2.59
CA ARG A 141 -3.42 17.10 -1.42
C ARG A 141 -2.64 16.34 -0.36
N THR A 142 -2.96 15.08 -0.14
CA THR A 142 -2.29 14.21 0.82
C THR A 142 -0.80 14.08 0.50
N GLN A 143 -0.44 13.85 -0.77
CA GLN A 143 0.97 13.78 -1.19
C GLN A 143 1.70 15.10 -1.01
N HIS A 144 1.03 16.21 -1.35
CA HIS A 144 1.59 17.54 -1.15
C HIS A 144 1.92 17.78 0.33
N ASP A 145 0.99 17.46 1.23
CA ASP A 145 1.17 17.66 2.67
C ASP A 145 2.26 16.73 3.25
N ILE A 146 2.33 15.47 2.78
CA ILE A 146 3.41 14.54 3.16
C ILE A 146 4.78 15.07 2.74
N ARG A 147 4.93 15.54 1.48
CA ARG A 147 6.20 16.05 0.95
C ARG A 147 6.64 17.29 1.69
N ARG A 148 5.72 18.23 1.94
CA ARG A 148 5.98 19.43 2.73
C ARG A 148 6.47 19.05 4.14
N TYR A 149 5.73 18.20 4.84
CA TYR A 149 6.09 17.76 6.18
C TYR A 149 7.45 17.04 6.21
N ARG A 150 7.73 16.14 5.26
CA ARG A 150 9.04 15.46 5.17
C ARG A 150 10.19 16.43 4.90
N LYS A 151 9.98 17.49 4.14
CA LYS A 151 10.96 18.56 3.93
C LYS A 151 11.21 19.34 5.22
N GLU A 152 10.16 19.76 5.92
CA GLU A 152 10.24 20.46 7.20
C GLU A 152 10.98 19.65 8.26
N MET A 153 10.77 18.34 8.30
CA MET A 153 11.39 17.39 9.24
C MET A 153 12.71 16.78 8.73
N ALA A 154 13.35 17.35 7.73
CA ALA A 154 14.51 16.74 7.06
C ALA A 154 15.67 16.45 8.02
N GLY A 155 15.98 17.35 8.95
CA GLY A 155 17.04 17.15 9.95
C GLY A 155 16.76 15.97 10.88
N ASP A 156 15.54 15.91 11.41
CA ASP A 156 15.09 14.79 12.27
C ASP A 156 15.12 13.47 11.51
N ARG A 157 14.60 13.47 10.27
CA ARG A 157 14.57 12.27 9.42
C ARG A 157 15.99 11.76 9.11
N LYS A 158 16.93 12.63 8.80
CA LYS A 158 18.34 12.26 8.59
C LYS A 158 18.94 11.61 9.83
N SER A 159 18.70 12.19 11.00
CA SER A 159 19.12 11.63 12.29
C SER A 159 18.51 10.26 12.56
N LEU A 160 17.20 10.10 12.30
CA LEU A 160 16.50 8.82 12.45
C LEU A 160 17.03 7.75 11.51
N LEU A 161 17.25 8.05 10.22
CA LEU A 161 17.82 7.11 9.27
C LEU A 161 19.19 6.59 9.71
N ARG A 162 20.03 7.48 10.26
CA ARG A 162 21.33 7.10 10.84
C ARG A 162 21.17 6.20 12.08
N LYS A 163 20.25 6.55 12.97
CA LYS A 163 19.92 5.74 14.16
C LYS A 163 19.43 4.34 13.76
N PHE A 164 18.54 4.22 12.77
CA PHE A 164 18.07 2.95 12.26
C PHE A 164 19.20 2.12 11.68
N GLY A 165 20.07 2.72 10.85
CA GLY A 165 21.23 2.03 10.30
C GLY A 165 22.19 1.53 11.37
N THR A 166 22.49 2.36 12.37
CA THR A 166 23.35 1.95 13.50
C THR A 166 22.76 0.73 14.24
N ARG A 167 21.44 0.69 14.42
CA ARG A 167 20.74 -0.43 15.05
C ARG A 167 20.79 -1.71 14.18
N ILE A 168 20.65 -1.59 12.87
CA ILE A 168 20.74 -2.71 11.91
C ILE A 168 22.15 -3.32 11.92
N TYR A 169 23.18 -2.50 11.98
CA TYR A 169 24.58 -2.95 11.92
C TYR A 169 25.22 -3.14 13.29
N ARG A 170 24.42 -3.30 14.36
CA ARG A 170 24.93 -3.64 15.70
C ARG A 170 25.63 -5.00 15.73
N PRO A 171 26.54 -5.24 16.67
CA PRO A 171 27.20 -6.55 16.83
C PRO A 171 26.19 -7.68 17.02
N PRO A 172 26.44 -8.87 16.47
CA PRO A 172 25.56 -10.03 16.66
C PRO A 172 25.54 -10.50 18.12
N ARG A 173 24.37 -10.96 18.55
CA ARG A 173 24.20 -11.59 19.85
C ARG A 173 24.63 -13.06 19.77
N PRO A 174 25.28 -13.62 20.81
CA PRO A 174 25.61 -15.05 20.85
C PRO A 174 24.33 -15.88 21.02
N GLY A 175 24.31 -17.08 20.47
CA GLY A 175 23.22 -18.04 20.61
C GLY A 175 22.94 -18.82 19.33
N GLU A 176 22.24 -19.95 19.47
CA GLU A 176 21.74 -20.72 18.32
C GLU A 176 20.63 -19.96 17.60
N PRO A 177 20.64 -19.90 16.25
CA PRO A 177 19.59 -19.22 15.51
C PRO A 177 18.26 -19.97 15.60
N TRP A 178 17.22 -19.23 15.84
CA TRP A 178 15.84 -19.73 15.79
C TRP A 178 14.90 -18.64 15.23
N VAL A 179 13.76 -19.08 14.67
CA VAL A 179 12.75 -18.19 14.10
C VAL A 179 11.38 -18.58 14.63
N ARG A 180 10.62 -17.61 15.09
CA ARG A 180 9.22 -17.77 15.54
C ARG A 180 8.33 -16.74 14.87
N VAL A 181 7.08 -17.13 14.65
CA VAL A 181 6.00 -16.21 14.28
C VAL A 181 4.93 -16.30 15.37
N THR A 182 4.61 -15.14 15.97
CA THR A 182 3.53 -14.99 16.94
C THR A 182 2.34 -14.32 16.26
N ALA A 183 1.17 -14.91 16.40
CA ALA A 183 -0.10 -14.45 15.87
C ALA A 183 -0.69 -13.36 16.78
N LEU A 184 -0.53 -12.08 16.44
CA LEU A 184 -1.03 -10.97 17.26
C LEU A 184 -2.34 -10.35 16.74
N GLY A 185 -2.88 -10.86 15.64
CA GLY A 185 -4.14 -10.43 15.04
C GLY A 185 -4.34 -11.04 13.66
N SER A 186 -5.59 -11.13 13.18
CA SER A 186 -5.99 -11.70 11.89
C SER A 186 -5.84 -13.22 11.76
N TYR A 187 -5.75 -13.94 12.87
CA TYR A 187 -5.73 -15.40 12.84
C TYR A 187 -7.08 -15.98 13.24
N ARG A 188 -7.69 -16.76 12.34
CA ARG A 188 -9.08 -17.22 12.37
C ARG A 188 -10.10 -16.08 12.50
N GLU A 189 -9.77 -14.94 11.89
CA GLU A 189 -10.63 -13.77 11.76
C GLU A 189 -10.15 -12.90 10.61
N VAL A 190 -11.02 -12.02 10.11
CA VAL A 190 -10.68 -10.96 9.15
C VAL A 190 -10.49 -9.66 9.94
N GLY A 191 -9.43 -8.92 9.59
CA GLY A 191 -9.10 -7.63 10.20
C GLY A 191 -8.05 -7.70 11.30
N ARG A 192 -7.62 -6.53 11.78
CA ARG A 192 -6.53 -6.30 12.75
C ARG A 192 -5.26 -7.12 12.52
N ALA A 193 -4.81 -7.21 11.25
CA ALA A 193 -3.64 -7.98 10.88
C ALA A 193 -2.40 -7.51 11.66
N MET A 194 -1.72 -8.45 12.31
CA MET A 194 -0.53 -8.17 13.08
C MET A 194 0.27 -9.47 13.33
N HIS A 195 1.48 -9.54 12.79
CA HIS A 195 2.35 -10.72 12.86
C HIS A 195 3.70 -10.34 13.42
N LEU A 196 4.16 -11.00 14.48
CA LEU A 196 5.47 -10.74 15.06
C LEU A 196 6.47 -11.84 14.68
N VAL A 197 7.49 -11.48 13.93
CA VAL A 197 8.65 -12.33 13.65
C VAL A 197 9.70 -12.08 14.72
N THR A 198 10.09 -13.12 15.43
CA THR A 198 11.10 -13.05 16.48
C THR A 198 12.23 -14.02 16.20
N THR A 199 13.44 -13.56 16.37
CA THR A 199 14.68 -14.36 16.33
C THR A 199 15.44 -14.20 17.65
N ASN A 200 16.58 -14.86 17.79
CA ASN A 200 17.49 -14.60 18.93
C ASN A 200 18.08 -13.17 18.90
N GLU A 201 18.02 -12.48 17.75
CA GLU A 201 18.61 -11.15 17.56
C GLU A 201 17.62 -10.02 17.41
N SER A 202 16.46 -10.31 16.78
CA SER A 202 15.57 -9.27 16.26
C SER A 202 14.10 -9.56 16.56
N LYS A 203 13.33 -8.47 16.61
CA LYS A 203 11.87 -8.50 16.57
C LYS A 203 11.41 -7.61 15.43
N VAL A 204 10.61 -8.16 14.50
CA VAL A 204 10.05 -7.42 13.37
C VAL A 204 8.54 -7.66 13.32
N LEU A 205 7.78 -6.59 13.25
CA LEU A 205 6.34 -6.63 13.11
C LEU A 205 5.95 -6.52 11.63
N VAL A 206 4.99 -7.32 11.18
CA VAL A 206 4.36 -7.20 9.87
C VAL A 206 2.91 -6.83 10.09
N ASP A 207 2.51 -5.68 9.55
CA ASP A 207 1.22 -5.02 9.69
C ASP A 207 0.85 -4.62 11.14
N CYS A 208 -0.13 -3.73 11.26
CA CYS A 208 -0.69 -3.26 12.54
C CYS A 208 -2.08 -2.67 12.28
N GLY A 209 -3.05 -3.53 12.07
CA GLY A 209 -4.38 -3.19 11.58
C GLY A 209 -5.45 -2.99 12.64
N ALA A 210 -6.61 -2.52 12.19
CA ALA A 210 -7.84 -2.45 12.97
C ALA A 210 -8.86 -3.46 12.45
N LYS A 211 -9.66 -4.05 13.32
CA LYS A 211 -10.78 -4.91 12.91
C LYS A 211 -12.01 -4.05 12.59
N PRO A 212 -12.65 -4.22 11.42
CA PRO A 212 -13.90 -3.55 11.09
C PRO A 212 -15.07 -4.14 11.88
N THR A 213 -15.28 -3.67 13.11
CA THR A 213 -16.32 -4.15 14.03
C THR A 213 -16.92 -2.99 14.81
N THR A 214 -18.17 -3.14 15.23
CA THR A 214 -18.85 -2.22 16.17
C THR A 214 -18.46 -2.51 17.62
N ASN A 215 -17.87 -3.67 17.90
CA ASN A 215 -17.39 -4.01 19.24
C ASN A 215 -15.99 -3.41 19.46
N ARG A 216 -15.91 -2.32 20.22
CA ARG A 216 -14.66 -1.59 20.47
C ARG A 216 -13.56 -2.44 21.10
N SER A 217 -13.90 -3.42 21.93
CA SER A 217 -12.90 -4.31 22.56
C SER A 217 -12.20 -5.25 21.58
N GLU A 218 -12.73 -5.38 20.35
CA GLU A 218 -12.17 -6.25 19.32
C GLU A 218 -11.44 -5.48 18.20
N VAL A 219 -11.47 -4.15 18.22
CA VAL A 219 -10.88 -3.31 17.15
C VAL A 219 -9.37 -3.47 17.10
N GLU A 220 -8.72 -3.46 18.25
CA GLU A 220 -7.26 -3.46 18.37
C GLU A 220 -6.67 -4.87 18.28
N PRO A 221 -5.48 -5.04 17.69
CA PRO A 221 -4.70 -6.26 17.83
C PRO A 221 -4.14 -6.39 19.26
N PHE A 222 -3.48 -7.50 19.55
CA PHE A 222 -3.03 -7.83 20.90
C PHE A 222 -1.73 -7.10 21.29
N PHE A 223 -1.80 -5.78 21.50
CA PHE A 223 -0.67 -4.92 21.88
C PHE A 223 -0.03 -5.29 23.22
N THR A 224 -0.79 -5.89 24.13
CA THR A 224 -0.31 -6.25 25.47
C THR A 224 0.39 -7.60 25.51
N ALA A 225 0.57 -8.27 24.37
CA ALA A 225 1.29 -9.54 24.31
C ALA A 225 2.74 -9.35 24.80
N PRO A 226 3.20 -10.17 25.77
CA PRO A 226 4.58 -10.05 26.32
C PRO A 226 5.67 -10.19 25.26
N GLU A 227 5.41 -10.93 24.18
CA GLU A 227 6.32 -11.11 23.07
C GLU A 227 6.63 -9.81 22.33
N LEU A 228 5.64 -8.90 22.24
CA LEU A 228 5.80 -7.59 21.60
C LEU A 228 6.56 -6.61 22.47
N LEU A 229 6.30 -6.63 23.77
CA LEU A 229 6.83 -5.64 24.71
C LEU A 229 8.27 -5.97 25.19
N PRO A 230 9.06 -4.96 25.63
CA PRO A 230 8.83 -3.53 25.42
C PRO A 230 9.06 -3.13 23.96
N LEU A 231 8.37 -2.07 23.50
CA LEU A 231 8.43 -1.60 22.10
C LEU A 231 9.84 -1.15 21.65
N ASP A 232 10.70 -0.77 22.59
CA ASP A 232 12.11 -0.43 22.31
C ASP A 232 12.90 -1.61 21.74
N ASN A 233 12.46 -2.84 21.98
CA ASN A 233 13.08 -4.05 21.44
C ASN A 233 12.60 -4.36 20.01
N LEU A 234 11.56 -3.69 19.53
CA LEU A 234 11.05 -3.86 18.17
C LEU A 234 11.99 -3.15 17.17
N ASP A 235 12.63 -3.92 16.30
CA ASP A 235 13.65 -3.41 15.38
C ASP A 235 13.05 -2.71 14.17
N ALA A 236 11.92 -3.22 13.66
CA ALA A 236 11.25 -2.67 12.49
C ALA A 236 9.77 -3.05 12.45
N ILE A 237 8.99 -2.24 11.73
CA ILE A 237 7.65 -2.56 11.29
C ILE A 237 7.65 -2.58 9.76
N VAL A 238 6.98 -3.56 9.16
CA VAL A 238 6.81 -3.69 7.70
C VAL A 238 5.32 -3.66 7.40
N ILE A 239 4.88 -2.80 6.50
CA ILE A 239 3.48 -2.69 6.09
C ILE A 239 3.32 -3.28 4.70
N THR A 240 2.46 -4.29 4.60
CA THR A 240 2.17 -4.97 3.34
C THR A 240 1.37 -4.09 2.38
N HIS A 241 0.32 -3.45 2.88
CA HIS A 241 -0.53 -2.56 2.10
C HIS A 241 -1.36 -1.61 3.00
N ALA A 242 -2.11 -0.70 2.39
CA ALA A 242 -2.71 0.44 3.09
C ALA A 242 -4.15 0.23 3.58
N HIS A 243 -4.77 -0.95 3.50
CA HIS A 243 -6.09 -1.12 4.08
C HIS A 243 -6.08 -0.97 5.61
N ILE A 244 -7.18 -0.46 6.17
CA ILE A 244 -7.31 -0.14 7.59
C ILE A 244 -7.06 -1.36 8.49
N ASP A 245 -7.42 -2.53 8.04
CA ASP A 245 -7.19 -3.79 8.77
C ASP A 245 -5.73 -4.26 8.74
N HIS A 246 -4.84 -3.53 8.06
CA HIS A 246 -3.38 -3.71 8.05
C HIS A 246 -2.61 -2.51 8.61
N ILE A 247 -3.20 -1.29 8.62
CA ILE A 247 -2.49 -0.07 9.06
C ILE A 247 -3.22 0.73 10.14
N GLY A 248 -4.47 0.38 10.43
CA GLY A 248 -5.36 1.25 11.19
C GLY A 248 -4.91 1.55 12.62
N MET A 249 -4.10 0.66 13.22
CA MET A 249 -3.57 0.84 14.57
C MET A 249 -2.07 1.16 14.62
N LEU A 250 -1.42 1.33 13.48
CA LEU A 250 0.01 1.68 13.44
C LEU A 250 0.35 2.96 14.24
N PRO A 251 -0.41 4.08 14.14
CA PRO A 251 -0.11 5.29 14.92
C PRO A 251 -0.22 5.09 16.45
N VAL A 252 -0.98 4.11 16.92
CA VAL A 252 -1.08 3.76 18.34
C VAL A 252 0.28 3.29 18.90
N LEU A 253 1.08 2.55 18.11
CA LEU A 253 2.42 2.13 18.54
C LEU A 253 3.33 3.34 18.75
N PHE A 254 3.21 4.40 17.92
CA PHE A 254 3.96 5.65 18.09
C PHE A 254 3.49 6.42 19.35
N LYS A 255 2.18 6.47 19.60
CA LYS A 255 1.62 7.02 20.85
C LYS A 255 2.18 6.28 22.07
N TYR A 256 2.39 4.98 21.99
CA TYR A 256 2.96 4.14 23.05
C TYR A 256 4.50 4.09 23.05
N GLY A 257 5.18 4.91 22.26
CA GLY A 257 6.61 5.12 22.36
C GLY A 257 7.47 4.33 21.37
N TYR A 258 6.89 3.66 20.37
CA TYR A 258 7.71 3.10 19.28
C TYR A 258 8.47 4.21 18.55
N ARG A 259 9.78 4.00 18.30
CA ARG A 259 10.66 4.97 17.63
C ARG A 259 11.58 4.30 16.59
N GLY A 260 11.23 3.13 16.11
CA GLY A 260 11.93 2.41 15.05
C GLY A 260 11.40 2.76 13.64
N PRO A 261 11.99 2.19 12.57
CA PRO A 261 11.57 2.41 11.19
C PRO A 261 10.26 1.68 10.84
N VAL A 262 9.50 2.28 9.91
CA VAL A 262 8.37 1.64 9.23
C VAL A 262 8.71 1.51 7.74
N TYR A 263 8.75 0.29 7.23
CA TYR A 263 9.04 0.01 5.83
C TYR A 263 7.76 -0.24 5.06
N CYS A 264 7.55 0.49 3.97
CA CYS A 264 6.44 0.26 3.04
C CYS A 264 6.78 0.82 1.66
N THR A 265 5.94 0.55 0.66
CA THR A 265 6.08 1.18 -0.66
C THR A 265 5.63 2.64 -0.62
N PRO A 266 6.13 3.52 -1.52
CA PRO A 266 5.70 4.92 -1.59
C PRO A 266 4.18 5.09 -1.69
N PRO A 267 3.45 4.37 -2.58
CA PRO A 267 1.99 4.51 -2.63
C PRO A 267 1.29 4.01 -1.35
N THR A 268 1.82 2.96 -0.70
CA THR A 268 1.29 2.50 0.59
C THR A 268 1.42 3.59 1.66
N ARG A 269 2.55 4.32 1.73
CA ARG A 269 2.72 5.47 2.62
C ARG A 269 1.66 6.55 2.39
N ASP A 270 1.42 6.91 1.13
CA ASP A 270 0.50 7.99 0.79
C ASP A 270 -0.95 7.61 1.10
N LEU A 271 -1.36 6.40 0.72
CA LEU A 271 -2.69 5.86 1.01
C LEU A 271 -2.91 5.63 2.51
N MET A 272 -1.92 5.13 3.22
CA MET A 272 -1.96 4.92 4.67
C MET A 272 -2.25 6.24 5.40
N THR A 273 -1.57 7.31 5.01
CA THR A 273 -1.78 8.65 5.58
C THR A 273 -3.20 9.14 5.34
N LEU A 274 -3.72 9.01 4.11
CA LEU A 274 -5.10 9.36 3.75
C LEU A 274 -6.10 8.63 4.64
N LEU A 275 -5.98 7.31 4.73
CA LEU A 275 -6.94 6.47 5.43
C LEU A 275 -6.88 6.62 6.96
N GLN A 276 -5.68 6.83 7.54
CA GLN A 276 -5.54 7.09 8.97
C GLN A 276 -6.13 8.46 9.38
N ILE A 277 -5.97 9.49 8.53
CA ILE A 277 -6.62 10.80 8.76
C ILE A 277 -8.15 10.66 8.70
N ASP A 278 -8.66 9.87 7.74
CA ASP A 278 -10.10 9.62 7.64
C ASP A 278 -10.63 8.82 8.82
N TYR A 279 -9.89 7.84 9.31
CA TYR A 279 -10.25 7.09 10.52
C TYR A 279 -10.52 8.00 11.73
N ILE A 280 -9.69 9.04 11.93
CA ILE A 280 -9.94 10.06 12.98
C ILE A 280 -11.25 10.81 12.72
N LYS A 281 -11.50 11.22 11.46
CA LYS A 281 -12.72 11.97 11.10
C LYS A 281 -13.98 11.12 11.30
N VAL A 282 -13.95 9.86 10.90
CA VAL A 282 -15.07 8.92 11.08
C VAL A 282 -15.36 8.71 12.56
N ALA A 283 -14.33 8.44 13.38
CA ALA A 283 -14.50 8.30 14.82
C ALA A 283 -15.15 9.55 15.44
N GLN A 284 -14.69 10.75 15.08
CA GLN A 284 -15.26 12.01 15.55
C GLN A 284 -16.71 12.23 15.10
N ALA A 285 -17.04 11.88 13.85
CA ALA A 285 -18.40 12.00 13.30
C ALA A 285 -19.38 11.05 14.00
N GLU A 286 -18.91 9.91 14.47
CA GLU A 286 -19.68 8.93 15.26
C GLU A 286 -19.75 9.29 16.76
N GLY A 287 -19.16 10.42 17.17
CA GLY A 287 -19.07 10.82 18.57
C GLY A 287 -18.11 9.96 19.41
N ASN A 288 -17.18 9.28 18.74
CA ASN A 288 -16.21 8.40 19.35
C ASN A 288 -14.85 9.09 19.50
N GLU A 289 -14.10 8.73 20.53
CA GLU A 289 -12.72 9.14 20.67
C GLU A 289 -11.83 8.26 19.76
N SER A 290 -10.96 8.90 18.97
CA SER A 290 -9.98 8.17 18.16
C SER A 290 -8.85 7.63 19.05
N PRO A 291 -8.33 6.41 18.79
CA PRO A 291 -7.24 5.83 19.56
C PRO A 291 -5.92 6.59 19.41
N TYR A 292 -5.78 7.41 18.38
CA TYR A 292 -4.59 8.23 18.08
C TYR A 292 -4.97 9.59 17.50
N SER A 293 -4.01 10.50 17.50
CA SER A 293 -4.12 11.87 17.01
C SER A 293 -3.42 12.06 15.64
N LYS A 294 -3.62 13.24 15.04
CA LYS A 294 -2.86 13.64 13.83
C LYS A 294 -1.36 13.73 14.10
N ALA A 295 -0.94 14.10 15.30
CA ALA A 295 0.47 14.14 15.68
C ALA A 295 1.10 12.74 15.66
N ASP A 296 0.37 11.71 16.08
CA ASP A 296 0.84 10.32 16.03
C ASP A 296 1.00 9.83 14.56
N ILE A 297 0.11 10.26 13.66
CA ILE A 297 0.25 10.00 12.21
C ILE A 297 1.49 10.71 11.66
N GLN A 298 1.72 11.97 12.02
CA GLN A 298 2.89 12.73 11.60
C GLN A 298 4.19 12.08 12.09
N GLU A 299 4.21 11.63 13.35
CA GLU A 299 5.36 10.87 13.87
C GLU A 299 5.60 9.58 13.06
N CYS A 300 4.53 8.85 12.73
CA CYS A 300 4.63 7.67 11.86
C CYS A 300 5.26 8.02 10.50
N ILE A 301 4.78 9.07 9.81
CA ILE A 301 5.28 9.50 8.49
C ILE A 301 6.78 9.85 8.56
N LYS A 302 7.22 10.50 9.63
CA LYS A 302 8.63 10.84 9.86
C LYS A 302 9.53 9.61 9.90
N HIS A 303 9.02 8.49 10.41
CA HIS A 303 9.73 7.21 10.56
C HIS A 303 9.64 6.29 9.33
N VAL A 304 8.84 6.64 8.31
CA VAL A 304 8.68 5.82 7.10
C VAL A 304 9.96 5.83 6.26
N VAL A 305 10.39 4.63 5.91
CA VAL A 305 11.46 4.32 4.95
C VAL A 305 10.82 3.71 3.71
N ASP A 306 10.86 4.44 2.61
CA ASP A 306 10.29 4.00 1.33
C ASP A 306 11.11 2.85 0.73
N VAL A 307 10.45 1.76 0.31
CA VAL A 307 11.05 0.59 -0.34
C VAL A 307 10.29 0.28 -1.62
N ASN A 308 10.98 0.17 -2.75
CA ASN A 308 10.36 -0.25 -4.00
C ASN A 308 10.33 -1.77 -4.12
N TRP A 309 9.44 -2.29 -4.96
CA TRP A 309 9.42 -3.71 -5.30
C TRP A 309 10.78 -4.14 -5.87
N GLY A 310 11.23 -5.31 -5.47
CA GLY A 310 12.53 -5.87 -5.86
C GLY A 310 13.73 -5.35 -5.06
N ASP A 311 13.59 -4.27 -4.30
CA ASP A 311 14.67 -3.72 -3.49
C ASP A 311 14.97 -4.63 -2.30
N LYS A 312 16.18 -5.18 -2.26
CA LYS A 312 16.66 -5.98 -1.13
C LYS A 312 17.21 -5.07 -0.03
N THR A 313 16.56 -5.07 1.12
CA THR A 313 16.84 -4.13 2.22
C THR A 313 17.12 -4.88 3.52
N ASP A 314 18.22 -4.52 4.21
CA ASP A 314 18.45 -4.97 5.57
C ASP A 314 17.52 -4.18 6.51
N ILE A 315 16.66 -4.86 7.28
CA ILE A 315 15.68 -4.21 8.17
C ILE A 315 15.98 -4.42 9.66
N SER A 316 16.77 -5.42 9.94
CA SER A 316 17.29 -5.71 11.28
C SER A 316 18.65 -6.41 11.14
N PRO A 317 19.34 -6.68 12.23
CA PRO A 317 20.65 -7.32 12.17
C PRO A 317 20.71 -8.61 11.37
N ASP A 318 19.73 -9.47 11.47
CA ASP A 318 19.69 -10.80 10.89
C ASP A 318 18.53 -11.01 9.89
N ILE A 319 17.78 -9.94 9.54
CA ILE A 319 16.67 -10.04 8.58
C ILE A 319 16.89 -9.10 7.40
N LYS A 320 16.87 -9.68 6.20
CA LYS A 320 16.77 -8.96 4.92
C LYS A 320 15.38 -9.15 4.34
N MET A 321 14.83 -8.07 3.83
CA MET A 321 13.50 -8.04 3.26
C MET A 321 13.56 -7.70 1.77
N THR A 322 12.65 -8.26 1.00
CA THR A 322 12.28 -7.83 -0.35
C THR A 322 10.77 -7.76 -0.43
N MET A 323 10.25 -6.65 -0.92
CA MET A 323 8.82 -6.47 -1.18
C MET A 323 8.55 -6.73 -2.67
N GLU A 324 7.48 -7.45 -2.98
CA GLU A 324 7.09 -7.78 -4.34
C GLU A 324 5.59 -7.56 -4.54
N ASN A 325 5.14 -7.32 -5.78
CA ASN A 325 3.74 -7.05 -6.09
C ASN A 325 2.80 -8.16 -5.57
N ALA A 326 1.83 -7.78 -4.76
CA ALA A 326 0.76 -8.65 -4.26
C ALA A 326 -0.52 -8.62 -5.12
N GLY A 327 -0.66 -7.67 -6.05
CA GLY A 327 -1.79 -7.56 -6.98
C GLY A 327 -3.12 -7.11 -6.36
N HIS A 328 -3.16 -6.78 -5.07
CA HIS A 328 -4.36 -6.52 -4.30
C HIS A 328 -4.87 -5.07 -4.40
N ILE A 329 -4.06 -4.11 -3.99
CA ILE A 329 -4.29 -2.67 -4.13
C ILE A 329 -3.00 -1.96 -4.54
N LEU A 330 -3.07 -0.65 -4.80
CA LEU A 330 -1.91 0.15 -5.19
C LEU A 330 -0.80 0.06 -4.13
N GLY A 331 0.38 -0.40 -4.55
CA GLY A 331 1.54 -0.56 -3.68
C GLY A 331 1.52 -1.78 -2.77
N SER A 332 0.47 -2.61 -2.81
CA SER A 332 0.39 -3.83 -2.01
C SER A 332 1.55 -4.77 -2.30
N SER A 333 2.08 -5.39 -1.24
CA SER A 333 3.31 -6.17 -1.33
C SER A 333 3.22 -7.48 -0.56
N SER A 334 3.66 -8.56 -1.21
CA SER A 334 4.11 -9.75 -0.50
C SER A 334 5.51 -9.49 0.06
N VAL A 335 5.76 -9.91 1.30
CA VAL A 335 6.99 -9.60 2.04
C VAL A 335 7.83 -10.86 2.19
N TYR A 336 8.91 -10.94 1.41
CA TYR A 336 9.88 -12.02 1.50
C TYR A 336 11.02 -11.65 2.45
N MET A 337 11.23 -12.47 3.47
CA MET A 337 12.26 -12.29 4.48
C MET A 337 13.29 -13.42 4.43
N GLN A 338 14.57 -13.05 4.33
CA GLN A 338 15.70 -13.94 4.58
C GLN A 338 16.15 -13.69 6.03
N VAL A 339 15.91 -14.67 6.89
CA VAL A 339 16.17 -14.61 8.33
C VAL A 339 17.38 -15.44 8.66
N GLY A 340 18.39 -14.84 9.31
CA GLY A 340 19.64 -15.49 9.63
C GLY A 340 20.61 -15.60 8.45
N GLU A 341 21.70 -16.37 8.64
CA GLU A 341 22.73 -16.64 7.62
C GLU A 341 23.21 -18.09 7.70
N GLY A 342 23.68 -18.62 6.56
CA GLY A 342 24.32 -19.93 6.48
C GLY A 342 23.37 -21.10 6.76
N LYS A 343 23.80 -22.07 7.58
CA LYS A 343 23.01 -23.29 7.87
C LYS A 343 21.74 -23.02 8.70
N GLY A 344 21.67 -21.87 9.38
CA GLY A 344 20.48 -21.44 10.15
C GLY A 344 19.59 -20.45 9.39
N GLU A 345 19.84 -20.19 8.11
CA GLU A 345 19.00 -19.31 7.31
C GLU A 345 17.60 -19.90 7.11
N HIS A 346 16.58 -19.09 7.35
CA HIS A 346 15.19 -19.43 7.12
C HIS A 346 14.53 -18.41 6.18
N LYS A 347 13.74 -18.88 5.23
CA LYS A 347 13.10 -18.08 4.18
C LYS A 347 11.60 -18.05 4.40
N LEU A 348 11.11 -16.90 4.83
CA LEU A 348 9.73 -16.66 5.22
C LEU A 348 9.08 -15.71 4.21
N LEU A 349 7.88 -16.05 3.75
CA LEU A 349 7.06 -15.21 2.87
C LEU A 349 5.72 -14.93 3.56
N PHE A 350 5.41 -13.64 3.75
CA PHE A 350 4.07 -13.17 4.04
C PHE A 350 3.42 -12.77 2.72
N SER A 351 2.28 -13.34 2.39
CA SER A 351 1.55 -12.96 1.18
C SER A 351 1.05 -11.51 1.26
N GLY A 352 0.72 -11.02 2.45
CA GLY A 352 -0.25 -9.95 2.62
C GLY A 352 -1.58 -10.41 2.03
N ASP A 353 -2.41 -9.49 1.61
CA ASP A 353 -3.58 -9.78 0.79
C ASP A 353 -3.16 -9.86 -0.67
N ILE A 354 -3.58 -10.91 -1.39
CA ILE A 354 -3.11 -11.19 -2.75
C ILE A 354 -4.24 -11.35 -3.76
N LYS A 355 -3.98 -10.88 -4.99
CA LYS A 355 -4.77 -11.26 -6.16
C LYS A 355 -3.87 -11.98 -7.17
N TYR A 356 -4.05 -13.30 -7.31
CA TYR A 356 -3.29 -14.13 -8.24
C TYR A 356 -3.97 -14.23 -9.62
N GLU A 357 -4.50 -13.10 -10.04
CA GLU A 357 -5.05 -12.89 -11.37
C GLU A 357 -4.81 -11.42 -11.76
N LYS A 358 -4.57 -11.16 -13.05
CA LYS A 358 -4.48 -9.79 -13.54
C LYS A 358 -5.83 -9.09 -13.40
N SER A 359 -5.88 -7.97 -12.68
CA SER A 359 -7.06 -7.13 -12.55
C SER A 359 -7.09 -5.98 -13.57
N TRP A 360 -8.09 -5.10 -13.49
CA TRP A 360 -8.10 -3.88 -14.31
C TRP A 360 -6.96 -2.92 -13.93
N LEU A 361 -6.56 -2.91 -12.65
CA LEU A 361 -5.53 -2.03 -12.10
C LEU A 361 -4.14 -2.67 -12.06
N PHE A 362 -4.02 -3.93 -11.68
CA PHE A 362 -2.77 -4.54 -11.28
C PHE A 362 -2.43 -5.80 -12.07
N ASP A 363 -1.14 -6.07 -12.22
CA ASP A 363 -0.66 -7.39 -12.63
C ASP A 363 -0.85 -8.39 -11.49
N ALA A 364 -0.94 -9.69 -11.81
CA ALA A 364 -1.09 -10.76 -10.83
C ALA A 364 0.03 -10.74 -9.77
N ALA A 365 -0.27 -11.22 -8.56
CA ALA A 365 0.70 -11.38 -7.50
C ALA A 365 1.94 -12.14 -7.96
N THR A 366 3.11 -11.68 -7.54
CA THR A 366 4.39 -12.30 -7.89
C THR A 366 4.55 -13.66 -7.22
N VAL A 367 4.99 -14.66 -7.98
CA VAL A 367 5.39 -15.99 -7.48
C VAL A 367 6.89 -16.27 -7.69
N ARG A 368 7.62 -15.31 -8.24
CA ARG A 368 9.05 -15.42 -8.54
C ARG A 368 9.89 -15.07 -7.32
N PHE A 369 9.82 -15.93 -6.30
CA PHE A 369 10.66 -15.83 -5.13
C PHE A 369 11.82 -16.83 -5.22
N PRO A 370 12.97 -16.54 -4.58
CA PRO A 370 13.90 -17.60 -4.19
C PRO A 370 13.15 -18.66 -3.37
N LYS A 371 13.80 -19.79 -3.04
CA LYS A 371 13.19 -20.81 -2.20
C LYS A 371 12.42 -20.20 -1.02
N VAL A 372 11.15 -20.57 -0.83
CA VAL A 372 10.32 -20.23 0.34
C VAL A 372 10.22 -21.46 1.23
N GLU A 373 10.54 -21.35 2.52
CA GLU A 373 10.46 -22.46 3.47
C GLU A 373 9.19 -22.44 4.31
N THR A 374 8.76 -21.23 4.70
CA THR A 374 7.46 -21.01 5.34
C THR A 374 6.70 -19.92 4.59
N LEU A 375 5.45 -20.18 4.29
CA LEU A 375 4.49 -19.23 3.73
C LEU A 375 3.43 -18.90 4.78
N VAL A 376 3.21 -17.61 5.03
CA VAL A 376 2.05 -17.08 5.78
C VAL A 376 1.11 -16.50 4.73
N ILE A 377 -0.08 -17.09 4.56
CA ILE A 377 -0.99 -16.78 3.44
C ILE A 377 -2.38 -16.42 3.93
N GLU A 378 -2.98 -15.40 3.29
CA GLU A 378 -4.38 -15.06 3.51
C GLU A 378 -5.32 -16.23 3.15
N SER A 379 -6.51 -16.20 3.72
CA SER A 379 -7.56 -17.18 3.47
C SER A 379 -8.96 -16.55 3.42
N THR A 380 -9.07 -15.29 2.98
CA THR A 380 -10.34 -14.55 2.91
C THR A 380 -11.41 -15.31 2.12
N TYR A 381 -11.03 -15.85 0.98
CA TYR A 381 -11.88 -16.71 0.15
C TYR A 381 -11.31 -18.14 0.07
N GLY A 382 -10.93 -18.70 1.23
CA GLY A 382 -10.39 -20.05 1.34
C GLY A 382 -11.44 -21.16 1.48
N GLY A 383 -12.71 -20.81 1.58
CA GLY A 383 -13.84 -21.75 1.74
C GLY A 383 -14.07 -22.63 0.50
N PRO A 384 -14.70 -23.80 0.63
CA PRO A 384 -14.88 -24.75 -0.49
C PRO A 384 -15.68 -24.18 -1.67
N GLN A 385 -16.54 -23.21 -1.41
CA GLN A 385 -17.42 -22.60 -2.42
C GLN A 385 -17.01 -21.18 -2.81
N ASP A 386 -15.89 -20.69 -2.29
CA ASP A 386 -15.40 -19.33 -2.55
C ASP A 386 -14.71 -19.27 -3.92
N ILE A 387 -15.50 -19.32 -4.98
CA ILE A 387 -15.07 -19.21 -6.37
C ILE A 387 -15.66 -17.92 -6.93
N GLN A 388 -14.83 -17.10 -7.55
CA GLN A 388 -15.23 -15.83 -8.13
C GLN A 388 -15.47 -15.96 -9.65
N PRO A 389 -16.41 -15.18 -10.22
CA PRO A 389 -16.55 -15.09 -11.65
C PRO A 389 -15.30 -14.45 -12.29
N THR A 390 -15.08 -14.74 -13.55
CA THR A 390 -14.01 -14.12 -14.32
C THR A 390 -14.26 -12.62 -14.49
N ARG A 391 -13.19 -11.86 -14.73
CA ARG A 391 -13.29 -10.43 -15.03
C ARG A 391 -14.22 -10.12 -16.21
N GLN A 392 -14.26 -11.00 -17.22
CA GLN A 392 -15.15 -10.84 -18.38
C GLN A 392 -16.61 -11.01 -17.98
N GLN A 393 -16.94 -12.01 -17.16
CA GLN A 393 -18.28 -12.21 -16.61
C GLN A 393 -18.72 -11.01 -15.77
N ALA A 394 -17.87 -10.56 -14.84
CA ALA A 394 -18.13 -9.38 -14.01
C ALA A 394 -18.36 -8.11 -14.86
N SER A 395 -17.61 -7.92 -15.94
CA SER A 395 -17.82 -6.79 -16.88
C SER A 395 -19.15 -6.89 -17.61
N GLN A 396 -19.56 -8.10 -18.00
CA GLN A 396 -20.85 -8.31 -18.63
C GLN A 396 -22.01 -8.07 -17.65
N GLU A 397 -21.92 -8.60 -16.44
CA GLU A 397 -22.91 -8.36 -15.38
C GLU A 397 -23.06 -6.88 -15.06
N LEU A 398 -21.93 -6.13 -15.00
CA LEU A 398 -21.95 -4.68 -14.80
C LEU A 398 -22.63 -3.96 -15.99
N GLN A 399 -22.34 -4.39 -17.23
CA GLN A 399 -22.97 -3.84 -18.42
C GLN A 399 -24.50 -4.03 -18.38
N ASP A 400 -24.94 -5.27 -18.12
CA ASP A 400 -26.36 -5.63 -18.10
C ASP A 400 -27.11 -4.87 -17.00
N LEU A 401 -26.49 -4.76 -15.81
CA LEU A 401 -27.02 -3.99 -14.69
C LEU A 401 -27.19 -2.52 -15.04
N ILE A 402 -26.17 -1.90 -15.67
CA ILE A 402 -26.24 -0.47 -16.04
C ILE A 402 -27.32 -0.26 -17.12
N GLN A 403 -27.37 -1.10 -18.15
CA GLN A 403 -28.39 -1.01 -19.22
C GLN A 403 -29.81 -1.14 -18.67
N ASP A 404 -30.04 -2.12 -17.79
CA ASP A 404 -31.35 -2.37 -17.20
C ASP A 404 -31.78 -1.20 -16.28
N ALA A 405 -30.91 -0.76 -15.37
CA ALA A 405 -31.23 0.33 -14.44
C ALA A 405 -31.49 1.65 -15.17
N LEU A 406 -30.62 2.01 -16.12
CA LEU A 406 -30.80 3.23 -16.93
C LEU A 406 -32.02 3.13 -17.86
N GLY A 407 -32.32 1.93 -18.38
CA GLY A 407 -33.51 1.66 -19.18
C GLY A 407 -34.83 1.92 -18.44
N ARG A 408 -34.84 1.72 -17.13
CA ARG A 408 -35.95 2.05 -16.23
C ARG A 408 -35.96 3.52 -15.77
N GLY A 409 -34.99 4.34 -16.17
CA GLY A 409 -34.82 5.70 -15.69
C GLY A 409 -34.32 5.77 -14.24
N GLY A 410 -33.83 4.67 -13.70
CA GLY A 410 -33.35 4.55 -12.32
C GLY A 410 -31.90 5.01 -12.14
N LYS A 411 -31.50 5.09 -10.88
CA LYS A 411 -30.14 5.41 -10.44
C LYS A 411 -29.44 4.18 -9.92
N ILE A 412 -28.11 4.16 -10.06
CA ILE A 412 -27.26 3.10 -9.50
C ILE A 412 -26.38 3.71 -8.41
N PHE A 413 -26.33 3.11 -7.24
CA PHE A 413 -25.45 3.53 -6.18
C PHE A 413 -24.66 2.33 -5.63
N CYS A 414 -23.35 2.49 -5.64
CA CYS A 414 -22.40 1.42 -5.32
C CYS A 414 -21.62 1.78 -4.05
N PRO A 415 -21.76 1.02 -2.96
CA PRO A 415 -20.84 1.10 -1.84
C PRO A 415 -19.47 0.56 -2.26
N VAL A 416 -18.45 1.42 -2.22
CA VAL A 416 -17.10 1.06 -2.64
C VAL A 416 -16.07 1.50 -1.60
N PHE A 417 -14.99 0.70 -1.47
CA PHE A 417 -13.80 1.15 -0.76
C PHE A 417 -13.13 2.28 -1.54
N ALA A 418 -12.63 3.29 -0.83
CA ALA A 418 -11.96 4.42 -1.46
C ALA A 418 -10.74 4.00 -2.29
N VAL A 419 -10.06 2.93 -1.88
CA VAL A 419 -8.82 2.44 -2.47
C VAL A 419 -9.03 1.09 -3.14
N GLY A 420 -8.65 0.97 -4.40
CA GLY A 420 -8.66 -0.24 -5.21
C GLY A 420 -9.99 -0.48 -5.90
N ARG A 421 -11.06 -0.81 -5.13
CA ARG A 421 -12.36 -1.19 -5.72
C ARG A 421 -13.01 -0.09 -6.54
N SER A 422 -13.05 1.13 -6.01
CA SER A 422 -13.61 2.28 -6.74
C SER A 422 -12.89 2.51 -8.07
N GLN A 423 -11.56 2.44 -8.11
CA GLN A 423 -10.78 2.65 -9.32
C GLN A 423 -10.96 1.50 -10.33
N GLU A 424 -11.15 0.25 -9.88
CA GLU A 424 -11.47 -0.87 -10.77
C GLU A 424 -12.83 -0.71 -11.44
N VAL A 425 -13.86 -0.34 -10.66
CA VAL A 425 -15.20 -0.06 -11.17
C VAL A 425 -15.18 1.13 -12.13
N MET A 426 -14.42 2.20 -11.80
CA MET A 426 -14.24 3.34 -12.71
C MET A 426 -13.66 2.90 -14.06
N ILE A 427 -12.63 2.07 -14.08
CA ILE A 427 -12.02 1.59 -15.34
C ILE A 427 -13.00 0.71 -16.12
N ALA A 428 -13.74 -0.16 -15.45
CA ALA A 428 -14.75 -0.99 -16.12
C ALA A 428 -15.85 -0.14 -16.75
N ILE A 429 -16.38 0.85 -16.03
CA ILE A 429 -17.38 1.80 -16.57
C ILE A 429 -16.79 2.61 -17.73
N ASP A 430 -15.56 3.11 -17.60
CA ASP A 430 -14.86 3.86 -18.67
C ASP A 430 -14.75 3.05 -19.95
N GLN A 431 -14.42 1.75 -19.84
CA GLN A 431 -14.36 0.84 -20.99
C GLN A 431 -15.73 0.63 -21.63
N LEU A 432 -16.79 0.43 -20.84
CA LEU A 432 -18.16 0.26 -21.34
C LEU A 432 -18.68 1.50 -22.07
N PHE A 433 -18.38 2.68 -21.55
CA PHE A 433 -18.78 3.95 -22.17
C PHE A 433 -17.98 4.24 -23.44
N LYS A 434 -16.65 4.05 -23.43
CA LYS A 434 -15.78 4.24 -24.60
C LYS A 434 -16.06 3.26 -25.73
N SER A 435 -16.44 2.01 -25.40
CA SER A 435 -16.82 1.01 -26.42
C SER A 435 -18.19 1.26 -27.03
N GLY A 436 -19.02 2.15 -26.45
CA GLY A 436 -20.40 2.36 -26.86
C GLY A 436 -21.36 1.24 -26.42
N SER A 437 -20.88 0.28 -25.61
CA SER A 437 -21.71 -0.81 -25.06
C SER A 437 -22.80 -0.28 -24.13
N VAL A 438 -22.57 0.84 -23.48
CA VAL A 438 -23.52 1.54 -22.62
C VAL A 438 -23.49 3.03 -22.96
N LYS A 439 -24.68 3.67 -22.99
CA LYS A 439 -24.77 5.13 -23.17
C LYS A 439 -24.17 5.83 -21.96
N PRO A 440 -23.22 6.76 -22.15
CA PRO A 440 -22.61 7.49 -21.04
C PRO A 440 -23.62 8.29 -20.21
N VAL A 441 -23.49 8.21 -18.91
CA VAL A 441 -24.18 9.05 -17.91
C VAL A 441 -23.16 9.59 -16.91
N THR A 442 -23.57 10.58 -16.11
CA THR A 442 -22.70 11.10 -15.04
C THR A 442 -22.44 10.01 -14.00
N VAL A 443 -21.17 9.84 -13.65
CA VAL A 443 -20.71 8.98 -12.56
C VAL A 443 -20.16 9.87 -11.44
N TRP A 444 -20.87 9.94 -10.35
CA TRP A 444 -20.50 10.75 -9.19
C TRP A 444 -19.57 9.96 -8.27
N LEU A 445 -18.49 10.60 -7.84
CA LEU A 445 -17.50 10.05 -6.91
C LEU A 445 -17.62 10.78 -5.58
N ASP A 446 -18.11 10.10 -4.54
CA ASP A 446 -18.35 10.73 -3.23
C ASP A 446 -17.50 10.10 -2.12
N GLY A 447 -16.96 10.96 -1.27
CA GLY A 447 -16.01 10.59 -0.22
C GLY A 447 -14.55 10.71 -0.69
N MET A 448 -13.69 9.79 -0.23
CA MET A 448 -12.24 9.84 -0.50
C MET A 448 -11.83 9.29 -1.88
N ILE A 449 -12.76 8.91 -2.73
CA ILE A 449 -12.45 8.21 -4.00
C ILE A 449 -11.56 9.08 -4.90
N SER A 450 -11.87 10.36 -5.03
CA SER A 450 -11.11 11.30 -5.87
C SER A 450 -9.68 11.46 -5.40
N GLU A 451 -9.47 11.62 -4.08
CA GLU A 451 -8.12 11.76 -3.50
C GLU A 451 -7.31 10.45 -3.65
N ALA A 452 -7.95 9.30 -3.39
CA ALA A 452 -7.31 8.00 -3.64
C ALA A 452 -6.96 7.81 -5.12
N THR A 453 -7.82 8.25 -6.05
CA THR A 453 -7.57 8.20 -7.51
C THR A 453 -6.40 9.12 -7.90
N ALA A 454 -6.28 10.29 -7.28
CA ALA A 454 -5.14 11.18 -7.46
C ALA A 454 -3.83 10.50 -7.05
N ILE A 455 -3.81 9.78 -5.92
CA ILE A 455 -2.65 8.99 -5.49
C ILE A 455 -2.35 7.86 -6.50
N HIS A 456 -3.37 7.17 -7.05
CA HIS A 456 -3.15 6.18 -8.12
C HIS A 456 -2.49 6.81 -9.36
N SER A 457 -2.92 8.01 -9.73
CA SER A 457 -2.36 8.75 -10.88
C SER A 457 -0.90 9.14 -10.69
N SER A 458 -0.45 9.31 -9.46
CA SER A 458 0.93 9.70 -9.12
C SER A 458 1.90 8.50 -9.08
N HIS A 459 1.39 7.27 -9.08
CA HIS A 459 2.22 6.06 -8.97
C HIS A 459 2.01 5.07 -10.13
N PRO A 460 2.15 5.48 -11.40
CA PRO A 460 1.87 4.62 -12.55
C PRO A 460 2.76 3.36 -12.61
N ASN A 461 3.93 3.39 -11.99
CA ASN A 461 4.86 2.26 -11.95
C ASN A 461 4.34 1.08 -11.10
N PHE A 462 3.35 1.31 -10.24
CA PHE A 462 2.71 0.29 -9.41
C PHE A 462 1.40 -0.24 -10.02
N LEU A 463 1.04 0.23 -11.22
CA LEU A 463 -0.12 -0.24 -11.99
C LEU A 463 0.30 -1.27 -13.05
N ASN A 464 -0.66 -2.02 -13.58
CA ASN A 464 -0.37 -2.97 -14.64
C ASN A 464 0.19 -2.26 -15.90
N ARG A 465 0.92 -3.02 -16.72
CA ARG A 465 1.64 -2.49 -17.88
C ARG A 465 0.74 -1.74 -18.86
N ASP A 466 -0.49 -2.22 -19.08
CA ASP A 466 -1.39 -1.62 -20.09
C ASP A 466 -1.95 -0.29 -19.58
N LEU A 467 -2.38 -0.23 -18.34
CA LEU A 467 -2.88 0.98 -17.70
C LEU A 467 -1.77 2.03 -17.58
N ARG A 468 -0.58 1.62 -17.12
CA ARG A 468 0.59 2.50 -17.06
C ARG A 468 0.88 3.15 -18.41
N ARG A 469 0.84 2.38 -19.51
CA ARG A 469 1.05 2.90 -20.87
C ARG A 469 -0.01 3.93 -21.27
N LYS A 470 -1.30 3.68 -20.95
CA LYS A 470 -2.38 4.64 -21.21
C LYS A 470 -2.18 5.94 -20.42
N MET A 471 -1.84 5.83 -19.14
CA MET A 471 -1.60 7.00 -18.29
C MET A 471 -0.38 7.83 -18.76
N LEU A 472 0.68 7.15 -19.21
CA LEU A 472 1.88 7.84 -19.73
C LEU A 472 1.64 8.56 -21.07
N LYS A 473 0.65 8.13 -21.87
CA LYS A 473 0.23 8.87 -23.05
C LYS A 473 -0.55 10.15 -22.72
N GLY A 474 -1.22 10.17 -21.56
CA GLY A 474 -2.02 11.31 -21.09
C GLY A 474 -3.31 11.54 -21.86
N GLY A 475 -3.92 12.71 -21.66
CA GLY A 475 -5.13 13.13 -22.34
C GLY A 475 -6.32 12.20 -22.11
N THR A 476 -7.10 11.93 -23.14
CA THR A 476 -8.31 11.08 -23.11
C THR A 476 -8.01 9.58 -22.93
N GLU A 477 -6.76 9.17 -23.07
CA GLU A 477 -6.32 7.79 -22.84
C GLU A 477 -6.30 7.43 -21.34
N ASN A 478 -6.10 8.41 -20.45
CA ASN A 478 -6.15 8.17 -19.01
C ASN A 478 -7.60 7.94 -18.57
N PRO A 479 -7.96 6.71 -18.10
CA PRO A 479 -9.35 6.39 -17.75
C PRO A 479 -9.87 7.17 -16.55
N PHE A 480 -8.99 7.69 -15.68
CA PHE A 480 -9.40 8.49 -14.52
C PHE A 480 -9.75 9.94 -14.85
N ASN A 481 -9.40 10.41 -16.07
CA ASN A 481 -9.65 11.79 -16.54
C ASN A 481 -10.88 11.91 -17.45
N SER A 482 -11.70 10.87 -17.55
CA SER A 482 -12.86 10.88 -18.41
C SER A 482 -13.94 11.83 -17.89
N SER A 483 -14.56 12.60 -18.79
CA SER A 483 -15.50 13.69 -18.46
C SER A 483 -16.79 13.27 -17.75
N TRP A 484 -17.12 11.99 -17.79
CA TRP A 484 -18.27 11.45 -17.05
C TRP A 484 -18.02 11.25 -15.56
N PHE A 485 -16.77 11.20 -15.10
CA PHE A 485 -16.47 11.18 -13.67
C PHE A 485 -16.50 12.58 -13.08
N LYS A 486 -17.34 12.78 -12.07
CA LYS A 486 -17.49 14.04 -11.36
C LYS A 486 -17.36 13.82 -9.86
N GLN A 487 -16.54 14.64 -9.22
CA GLN A 487 -16.39 14.63 -7.76
C GLN A 487 -17.59 15.32 -7.10
N VAL A 488 -17.99 14.82 -5.94
CA VAL A 488 -18.91 15.49 -5.03
C VAL A 488 -18.09 16.28 -4.02
N ASP A 489 -18.15 17.62 -4.11
CA ASP A 489 -17.27 18.51 -3.34
C ASP A 489 -17.87 18.96 -2.01
N SER A 490 -19.20 18.90 -1.89
CA SER A 490 -19.89 19.39 -0.71
C SER A 490 -21.17 18.61 -0.40
N ARG A 491 -21.70 18.86 0.82
CA ARG A 491 -22.98 18.28 1.25
C ARG A 491 -24.14 18.83 0.42
N GLU A 492 -24.14 20.12 0.12
CA GLU A 492 -25.16 20.80 -0.68
C GLU A 492 -25.23 20.22 -2.09
N GLN A 493 -24.07 19.89 -2.68
CA GLN A 493 -24.04 19.22 -3.98
C GLN A 493 -24.61 17.80 -3.90
N ARG A 494 -24.31 17.06 -2.83
CA ARG A 494 -24.91 15.74 -2.58
C ARG A 494 -26.43 15.85 -2.47
N ASP A 495 -26.93 16.83 -1.71
CA ASP A 495 -28.37 17.07 -1.56
C ASP A 495 -29.02 17.37 -2.94
N THR A 496 -28.35 18.10 -3.81
CA THR A 496 -28.79 18.34 -5.20
C THR A 496 -28.86 17.05 -6.00
N ILE A 497 -27.84 16.18 -5.91
CA ILE A 497 -27.81 14.87 -6.61
C ILE A 497 -28.92 13.94 -6.12
N LEU A 498 -29.20 13.95 -4.82
CA LEU A 498 -30.27 13.15 -4.23
C LEU A 498 -31.63 13.51 -4.81
N LEU A 499 -31.88 14.81 -5.07
CA LEU A 499 -33.16 15.34 -5.58
C LEU A 499 -33.25 15.37 -7.12
N ASP A 500 -32.12 15.32 -7.84
CA ASP A 500 -32.12 15.32 -9.32
C ASP A 500 -32.80 14.03 -9.84
N PRO A 501 -33.85 14.10 -10.66
CA PRO A 501 -34.53 12.91 -11.20
C PRO A 501 -33.72 12.18 -12.28
N SER A 502 -32.64 12.79 -12.80
CA SER A 502 -31.88 12.24 -13.93
C SER A 502 -31.15 10.93 -13.54
N PRO A 503 -31.14 9.93 -14.43
CA PRO A 503 -30.35 8.72 -14.22
C PRO A 503 -28.86 9.02 -14.05
N CYS A 504 -28.24 8.43 -13.05
CA CYS A 504 -26.81 8.57 -12.78
C CYS A 504 -26.25 7.32 -12.07
N ILE A 505 -24.94 7.23 -12.02
CA ILE A 505 -24.22 6.25 -11.20
C ILE A 505 -23.53 7.01 -10.07
N VAL A 506 -23.59 6.49 -8.84
CA VAL A 506 -22.86 7.01 -7.69
C VAL A 506 -21.93 5.92 -7.16
N LEU A 507 -20.64 6.22 -7.08
CA LEU A 507 -19.66 5.43 -6.35
C LEU A 507 -19.38 6.18 -5.05
N ALA A 508 -19.70 5.58 -3.90
CA ALA A 508 -19.56 6.28 -2.62
C ALA A 508 -18.99 5.38 -1.50
N THR A 509 -18.18 5.98 -0.62
CA THR A 509 -17.68 5.32 0.58
C THR A 509 -18.72 5.35 1.71
N SER A 510 -18.74 4.38 2.63
CA SER A 510 -17.84 3.24 2.82
C SER A 510 -18.31 1.99 2.07
N GLY A 511 -17.35 1.14 1.70
CA GLY A 511 -17.64 -0.09 0.94
C GLY A 511 -18.48 -1.13 1.67
N MET A 512 -18.51 -1.12 3.02
CA MET A 512 -19.34 -2.02 3.85
C MET A 512 -20.57 -1.33 4.43
N MET A 513 -20.86 -0.09 4.01
CA MET A 513 -21.97 0.73 4.49
C MET A 513 -21.98 0.93 6.02
N THR A 514 -20.81 0.95 6.64
CA THR A 514 -20.65 1.20 8.08
C THR A 514 -20.78 2.69 8.44
N GLY A 515 -20.87 3.56 7.44
CA GLY A 515 -20.97 5.02 7.55
C GLY A 515 -20.66 5.69 6.22
N GLY A 516 -20.39 6.98 6.25
CA GLY A 516 -20.00 7.74 5.07
C GLY A 516 -21.15 8.11 4.13
N PRO A 517 -20.83 8.79 3.00
CA PRO A 517 -21.83 9.32 2.08
C PRO A 517 -22.78 8.27 1.49
N ILE A 518 -22.36 7.03 1.31
CA ILE A 518 -23.21 5.97 0.76
C ILE A 518 -24.49 5.76 1.58
N VAL A 519 -24.44 5.98 2.88
CA VAL A 519 -25.59 5.81 3.77
C VAL A 519 -26.66 6.89 3.50
N GLU A 520 -26.26 8.10 3.10
CA GLU A 520 -27.21 9.16 2.73
C GLU A 520 -27.92 8.80 1.41
N TYR A 521 -27.20 8.33 0.37
CA TYR A 521 -27.81 7.82 -0.86
C TYR A 521 -28.74 6.66 -0.56
N PHE A 522 -28.37 5.73 0.30
CA PHE A 522 -29.19 4.60 0.69
C PHE A 522 -30.50 5.05 1.37
N LYS A 523 -30.46 5.99 2.32
CA LYS A 523 -31.66 6.51 2.98
C LYS A 523 -32.71 7.04 1.98
N HIS A 524 -32.24 7.73 0.94
CA HIS A 524 -33.11 8.40 -0.03
C HIS A 524 -33.52 7.49 -1.21
N TRP A 525 -32.64 6.59 -1.66
CA TRP A 525 -32.86 5.84 -2.91
C TRP A 525 -33.27 4.38 -2.69
N ALA A 526 -33.06 3.81 -1.51
CA ALA A 526 -33.50 2.44 -1.22
C ALA A 526 -35.04 2.28 -1.22
N PRO A 527 -35.86 3.28 -0.83
CA PRO A 527 -37.32 3.17 -0.93
C PRO A 527 -37.88 3.20 -2.37
N GLU A 528 -37.08 3.59 -3.36
CA GLU A 528 -37.52 3.78 -4.75
C GLU A 528 -37.25 2.52 -5.60
N PRO A 529 -38.31 1.83 -6.15
CA PRO A 529 -38.13 0.57 -6.85
C PRO A 529 -37.33 0.67 -8.16
N GLY A 530 -37.27 1.88 -8.77
CA GLY A 530 -36.51 2.12 -10.00
C GLY A 530 -35.00 2.09 -9.81
N ASN A 531 -34.52 2.31 -8.61
CA ASN A 531 -33.11 2.40 -8.31
C ASN A 531 -32.44 1.03 -8.07
N THR A 532 -31.12 1.00 -8.13
CA THR A 532 -30.34 -0.22 -7.92
C THR A 532 -29.17 0.03 -6.98
N LEU A 533 -29.10 -0.74 -5.88
CA LEU A 533 -27.94 -0.86 -5.00
C LEU A 533 -27.05 -1.98 -5.52
N CYS A 534 -25.82 -1.65 -5.92
CA CYS A 534 -24.86 -2.60 -6.47
C CYS A 534 -23.68 -2.82 -5.53
N PHE A 535 -23.55 -4.00 -4.95
CA PHE A 535 -22.36 -4.41 -4.18
C PHE A 535 -21.28 -4.96 -5.12
N VAL A 536 -20.07 -4.46 -4.98
CA VAL A 536 -18.89 -4.88 -5.79
C VAL A 536 -17.71 -5.38 -4.92
N GLY A 537 -17.95 -5.60 -3.64
CA GLY A 537 -16.91 -6.00 -2.70
C GLY A 537 -17.44 -6.80 -1.51
N TYR A 538 -16.51 -7.39 -0.77
CA TYR A 538 -16.79 -8.17 0.43
C TYR A 538 -17.58 -7.36 1.47
N GLN A 539 -18.55 -8.01 2.09
CA GLN A 539 -19.36 -7.47 3.18
C GLN A 539 -19.13 -8.28 4.45
N ALA A 540 -18.45 -7.69 5.43
CA ALA A 540 -18.13 -8.36 6.69
C ALA A 540 -19.37 -8.63 7.54
N SER A 541 -19.32 -9.69 8.33
CA SER A 541 -20.37 -10.02 9.31
C SER A 541 -20.60 -8.83 10.26
N GLY A 542 -21.88 -8.54 10.57
CA GLY A 542 -22.28 -7.44 11.45
C GLY A 542 -22.42 -6.08 10.76
N THR A 543 -21.97 -5.88 9.51
CA THR A 543 -22.13 -4.63 8.76
C THR A 543 -23.53 -4.46 8.19
N LEU A 544 -23.91 -3.21 7.88
CA LEU A 544 -25.19 -2.92 7.19
C LEU A 544 -25.23 -3.62 5.83
N GLY A 545 -24.15 -3.52 5.04
CA GLY A 545 -24.08 -4.18 3.73
C GLY A 545 -24.34 -5.68 3.79
N ARG A 546 -23.79 -6.37 4.80
CA ARG A 546 -24.05 -7.82 4.98
C ARG A 546 -25.52 -8.13 5.31
N ARG A 547 -26.15 -7.33 6.17
CA ARG A 547 -27.57 -7.47 6.48
C ARG A 547 -28.45 -7.30 5.23
N LEU A 548 -28.11 -6.32 4.39
CA LEU A 548 -28.80 -6.08 3.13
C LEU A 548 -28.66 -7.27 2.18
N GLN A 549 -27.46 -7.81 2.00
CA GLN A 549 -27.24 -9.02 1.19
C GLN A 549 -28.01 -10.26 1.70
N GLN A 550 -28.34 -10.28 2.99
CA GLN A 550 -29.18 -11.35 3.60
C GLN A 550 -30.69 -11.19 3.31
N GLY A 551 -31.09 -10.13 2.60
CA GLY A 551 -32.48 -9.94 2.15
C GLY A 551 -33.40 -9.28 3.19
N HIS A 552 -32.86 -8.50 4.14
CA HIS A 552 -33.70 -7.73 5.06
C HIS A 552 -34.54 -6.70 4.28
N ALA A 553 -35.86 -6.74 4.42
CA ALA A 553 -36.79 -5.82 3.75
C ALA A 553 -36.81 -4.40 4.37
N GLN A 554 -36.39 -4.29 5.62
CA GLN A 554 -36.27 -3.04 6.37
C GLN A 554 -35.04 -3.04 7.26
N VAL A 555 -34.41 -1.90 7.42
CA VAL A 555 -33.26 -1.73 8.33
C VAL A 555 -33.36 -0.46 9.14
N PRO A 556 -33.05 -0.50 10.46
CA PRO A 556 -32.94 0.68 11.28
C PRO A 556 -31.62 1.42 11.00
N LEU A 557 -31.70 2.72 10.78
CA LEU A 557 -30.55 3.63 10.71
C LEU A 557 -30.71 4.78 11.69
N MET A 558 -29.60 5.20 12.29
CA MET A 558 -29.58 6.44 13.10
C MET A 558 -29.55 7.65 12.18
N ASP A 559 -30.47 8.56 12.37
CA ASP A 559 -30.49 9.86 11.71
C ASP A 559 -30.77 10.96 12.74
N LYS A 560 -29.84 11.90 12.90
CA LYS A 560 -29.91 13.03 13.85
C LYS A 560 -30.37 12.62 15.27
N GLY A 561 -29.91 11.47 15.74
CA GLY A 561 -30.24 10.94 17.08
C GLY A 561 -31.57 10.19 17.17
N GLN A 562 -32.27 9.99 16.06
CA GLN A 562 -33.49 9.19 15.99
C GLN A 562 -33.27 7.93 15.14
N THR A 563 -33.96 6.86 15.46
CA THR A 563 -33.95 5.64 14.64
C THR A 563 -34.97 5.79 13.51
N LEU A 564 -34.47 5.82 12.27
CA LEU A 564 -35.30 5.83 11.07
C LEU A 564 -35.35 4.40 10.49
N MET A 565 -36.54 3.86 10.27
CA MET A 565 -36.73 2.59 9.55
C MET A 565 -36.74 2.84 8.05
N ILE A 566 -35.81 2.24 7.31
CA ILE A 566 -35.72 2.38 5.85
C ILE A 566 -36.31 1.14 5.19
N ASP A 567 -37.34 1.33 4.39
CA ASP A 567 -37.91 0.31 3.51
C ASP A 567 -36.97 0.08 2.31
N ILE A 568 -36.69 -1.18 2.00
CA ILE A 568 -35.83 -1.55 0.88
C ILE A 568 -36.70 -2.04 -0.26
N ARG A 569 -36.90 -1.17 -1.26
CA ARG A 569 -37.68 -1.47 -2.48
C ARG A 569 -36.82 -1.42 -3.74
N CYS A 570 -35.63 -0.85 -3.66
CA CYS A 570 -34.70 -0.81 -4.77
C CYS A 570 -34.23 -2.22 -5.13
N ASN A 571 -33.80 -2.39 -6.37
CA ASN A 571 -33.14 -3.62 -6.80
C ASN A 571 -31.78 -3.76 -6.09
N MET A 572 -31.42 -4.96 -5.63
CA MET A 572 -30.12 -5.25 -5.00
C MET A 572 -29.38 -6.29 -5.83
N VAL A 573 -28.16 -5.95 -6.25
CA VAL A 573 -27.29 -6.82 -7.05
C VAL A 573 -25.93 -6.89 -6.41
N THR A 574 -25.30 -8.05 -6.45
CA THR A 574 -23.89 -8.25 -6.07
C THR A 574 -23.12 -8.75 -7.29
N ILE A 575 -22.01 -8.10 -7.60
CA ILE A 575 -21.07 -8.49 -8.66
C ILE A 575 -19.74 -8.87 -8.01
N ASP A 576 -19.45 -10.17 -7.92
CA ASP A 576 -18.31 -10.68 -7.14
C ASP A 576 -16.95 -10.55 -7.84
N GLY A 577 -16.90 -10.40 -9.16
CA GLY A 577 -15.65 -10.41 -9.94
C GLY A 577 -14.75 -9.17 -9.76
N PHE A 578 -15.15 -8.19 -8.94
CA PHE A 578 -14.33 -7.03 -8.57
C PHE A 578 -13.53 -7.23 -7.28
N SER A 579 -13.54 -8.41 -6.67
CA SER A 579 -12.78 -8.64 -5.45
C SER A 579 -11.26 -8.54 -5.67
N GLY A 580 -10.56 -7.87 -4.74
CA GLY A 580 -9.10 -7.75 -4.73
C GLY A 580 -8.39 -8.94 -4.10
N HIS A 581 -9.13 -9.88 -3.57
CA HIS A 581 -8.57 -11.12 -3.04
C HIS A 581 -8.64 -12.23 -4.07
N SER A 582 -7.72 -13.15 -3.97
CA SER A 582 -7.75 -14.40 -4.71
C SER A 582 -8.90 -15.29 -4.20
N ASP A 583 -9.59 -15.95 -5.11
CA ASP A 583 -10.51 -17.02 -4.76
C ASP A 583 -9.74 -18.30 -4.34
N ARG A 584 -10.49 -19.31 -3.90
CA ARG A 584 -9.88 -20.57 -3.44
C ARG A 584 -8.96 -21.21 -4.48
N ASN A 585 -9.36 -21.25 -5.73
CA ASN A 585 -8.55 -21.86 -6.79
C ASN A 585 -7.28 -21.04 -7.05
N GLN A 586 -7.40 -19.73 -7.12
CA GLN A 586 -6.26 -18.82 -7.29
C GLN A 586 -5.28 -18.92 -6.12
N LEU A 587 -5.76 -19.08 -4.87
CA LEU A 587 -4.90 -19.30 -3.70
C LEU A 587 -4.11 -20.63 -3.81
N PHE A 588 -4.77 -21.72 -4.25
CA PHE A 588 -4.07 -22.98 -4.50
C PHE A 588 -3.07 -22.87 -5.64
N ASP A 589 -3.41 -22.17 -6.71
CA ASP A 589 -2.54 -21.99 -7.87
C ASP A 589 -1.34 -21.11 -7.54
N TYR A 590 -1.52 -20.09 -6.68
CA TYR A 590 -0.42 -19.31 -6.13
C TYR A 590 0.58 -20.20 -5.37
N VAL A 591 0.09 -21.07 -4.48
CA VAL A 591 0.96 -22.01 -3.74
C VAL A 591 1.65 -23.00 -4.70
N SER A 592 0.94 -23.49 -5.72
CA SER A 592 1.48 -24.40 -6.75
C SER A 592 2.61 -23.76 -7.56
N ALA A 593 2.53 -22.46 -7.80
CA ALA A 593 3.50 -21.70 -8.59
C ALA A 593 4.79 -21.36 -7.82
N LEU A 594 4.78 -21.49 -6.49
CA LEU A 594 5.99 -21.33 -5.67
C LEU A 594 6.87 -22.59 -5.83
N ASN A 595 8.09 -22.41 -6.34
CA ASN A 595 9.00 -23.51 -6.60
C ASN A 595 10.34 -23.35 -5.84
N PRO A 596 10.73 -24.29 -4.98
CA PRO A 596 9.95 -25.44 -4.50
C PRO A 596 8.76 -25.03 -3.61
N THR A 597 7.74 -25.90 -3.55
CA THR A 597 6.60 -25.70 -2.65
C THR A 597 7.05 -25.50 -1.20
N PRO A 598 6.50 -24.52 -0.46
CA PRO A 598 6.85 -24.27 0.92
C PRO A 598 6.63 -25.51 1.82
N ARG A 599 7.56 -25.75 2.75
CA ARG A 599 7.44 -26.90 3.67
C ARG A 599 6.41 -26.68 4.76
N LYS A 600 6.19 -25.42 5.15
CA LYS A 600 5.21 -24.98 6.16
C LYS A 600 4.33 -23.91 5.56
N ILE A 601 3.01 -24.02 5.78
CA ILE A 601 2.04 -22.98 5.37
C ILE A 601 1.18 -22.64 6.58
N ILE A 602 1.06 -21.34 6.86
CA ILE A 602 0.29 -20.76 7.96
C ILE A 602 -0.83 -19.94 7.33
N CYS A 603 -2.09 -20.33 7.60
CA CYS A 603 -3.27 -19.63 7.12
C CYS A 603 -3.68 -18.55 8.13
N HIS A 604 -4.00 -17.35 7.62
CA HIS A 604 -4.53 -16.23 8.39
C HIS A 604 -5.58 -15.47 7.57
N HIS A 605 -6.13 -14.39 8.09
CA HIS A 605 -7.04 -13.46 7.40
C HIS A 605 -8.24 -14.17 6.75
N GLY A 606 -9.04 -14.81 7.58
CA GLY A 606 -10.27 -15.52 7.21
C GLY A 606 -11.00 -16.02 8.44
N ASP A 607 -12.30 -16.23 8.31
CA ASP A 607 -13.11 -16.77 9.40
C ASP A 607 -12.61 -18.17 9.84
N PRO A 608 -12.91 -18.63 11.07
CA PRO A 608 -12.38 -19.89 11.59
C PRO A 608 -12.67 -21.10 10.70
N GLN A 609 -13.86 -21.14 10.10
CA GLN A 609 -14.25 -22.22 9.18
C GLN A 609 -13.46 -22.17 7.88
N THR A 610 -13.34 -20.98 7.29
CA THR A 610 -12.61 -20.72 6.05
C THR A 610 -11.12 -21.04 6.19
N CYS A 611 -10.46 -20.53 7.25
CA CYS A 611 -9.06 -20.84 7.54
C CYS A 611 -8.81 -22.35 7.69
N ASN A 612 -9.70 -23.06 8.42
CA ASN A 612 -9.55 -24.50 8.63
C ASN A 612 -9.80 -25.30 7.35
N ALA A 613 -10.80 -24.94 6.55
CA ALA A 613 -11.10 -25.58 5.28
C ALA A 613 -9.96 -25.40 4.26
N PHE A 614 -9.38 -24.18 4.21
CA PHE A 614 -8.24 -23.91 3.35
C PHE A 614 -6.99 -24.67 3.81
N ARG A 615 -6.67 -24.62 5.11
CA ARG A 615 -5.58 -25.38 5.73
C ARG A 615 -5.66 -26.88 5.41
N GLN A 616 -6.85 -27.46 5.52
CA GLN A 616 -7.06 -28.87 5.20
C GLN A 616 -6.81 -29.15 3.72
N GLY A 617 -7.37 -28.35 2.81
CA GLY A 617 -7.17 -28.50 1.37
C GLY A 617 -5.70 -28.35 0.95
N LEU A 618 -4.95 -27.42 1.58
CA LEU A 618 -3.51 -27.29 1.36
C LEU A 618 -2.75 -28.56 1.79
N ARG A 619 -3.09 -29.12 2.95
CA ARG A 619 -2.48 -30.37 3.45
C ARG A 619 -2.74 -31.54 2.52
N GLU A 620 -3.95 -31.69 2.04
CA GLU A 620 -4.35 -32.76 1.13
C GLU A 620 -3.66 -32.65 -0.24
N ARG A 621 -3.67 -31.42 -0.82
CA ARG A 621 -3.13 -31.19 -2.18
C ARG A 621 -1.60 -31.22 -2.23
N PHE A 622 -0.91 -30.62 -1.25
CA PHE A 622 0.55 -30.44 -1.30
C PHE A 622 1.34 -31.34 -0.35
N ARG A 623 0.67 -32.02 0.59
CA ARG A 623 1.28 -32.93 1.58
C ARG A 623 2.37 -32.26 2.43
N VAL A 624 2.18 -30.97 2.76
CA VAL A 624 3.07 -30.15 3.58
C VAL A 624 2.47 -29.89 4.97
N GLN A 625 3.29 -29.36 5.88
CA GLN A 625 2.80 -28.95 7.19
C GLN A 625 1.94 -27.68 7.07
N THR A 626 0.70 -27.72 7.55
CA THR A 626 -0.24 -26.60 7.46
C THR A 626 -0.80 -26.25 8.82
N TYR A 627 -0.88 -24.96 9.11
CA TYR A 627 -1.33 -24.41 10.38
C TYR A 627 -2.42 -23.36 10.15
N ALA A 628 -3.37 -23.28 11.06
CA ALA A 628 -4.30 -22.16 11.22
C ALA A 628 -4.35 -21.84 12.72
N PRO A 629 -3.33 -21.15 13.26
CA PRO A 629 -3.26 -20.87 14.68
C PRO A 629 -4.37 -19.91 15.11
N ALA A 630 -4.67 -19.87 16.40
CA ALA A 630 -5.47 -18.81 17.00
C ALA A 630 -4.58 -17.59 17.29
N ASN A 631 -5.19 -16.44 17.53
CA ASN A 631 -4.47 -15.28 18.04
C ASN A 631 -3.75 -15.64 19.36
N LEU A 632 -2.59 -15.07 19.57
CA LEU A 632 -1.64 -15.29 20.66
C LEU A 632 -0.88 -16.64 20.61
N GLU A 633 -1.13 -17.49 19.63
CA GLU A 633 -0.29 -18.66 19.43
C GLU A 633 1.05 -18.28 18.78
N THR A 634 2.11 -18.94 19.23
CA THR A 634 3.48 -18.79 18.68
C THR A 634 3.93 -20.09 18.02
N LEU A 635 4.32 -20.00 16.75
CA LEU A 635 4.84 -21.11 15.99
C LEU A 635 6.36 -21.00 15.86
N ARG A 636 7.10 -22.02 16.31
CA ARG A 636 8.53 -22.14 16.05
C ARG A 636 8.74 -22.71 14.62
N LEU A 637 9.52 -22.01 13.81
CA LEU A 637 9.77 -22.39 12.41
C LEU A 637 11.09 -23.18 12.25
N THR A 638 12.08 -22.88 13.10
CA THR A 638 13.38 -23.57 13.13
C THR A 638 13.79 -23.95 14.55
#